data_af19301c9ae24847f4e669a8a9e4ddca
#
_entry.id   af19301c9ae24847f4e669a8a9e4ddca
#
_cell.length_a   1.000
_cell.length_b   1.000
_cell.length_c   1.000
_cell.angle_alpha   90.00
_cell.angle_beta   90.00
_cell.angle_gamma   90.00
#
_symmetry.space_group_name_H-M   'P 1'
#
loop_
_entity.id
_entity.type
_entity.pdbx_description
1 polymer ?
#
loop_
_entity_poly.entity_id
_entity_poly.type
_entity_poly.pdbx_seq_one_letter_code
_entity_poly.pdbx_strand_id
1 'polypeptide(L)'
;MGFFLGSIFSASVRGYAPLYWMLMAAFVFSCLKVVHEWCHYLFITVPKTPPLTRRYTVDIFTTFCAGEPYEMIVETLTAIQAITYPHETYLCDEADDPYLRQVCSKLGVHHVTRTEKINAKAGNINNALSISKGELCVVLDPDHVPFPDFLDPIISHFDNPEIGYVQIVQAYKNNDEGLIAKGAAQQTYQFYGPMMMTMNKYGTVLAIGANCTFRRTALDSIGGHAAGLAEDMHTSMQLHAKGWKSVYVPAVLARGLVPSTLSAYYKQQLKWSRGVFDLFVHVYPKLFSRFTWQQKLHYGVIPLHYMSGFIFLINFLIPVISLVLGVSPMHIDLTDFGLIVLPMAACIILIRHFVQWWVMEDEERGFHVVGGLLLIGTWWIFILGFVYTLAGKKIPYVPTPKDGNEANNWPLNVPNLVVLGTSLAAIIYGLYQDLNPYNIIMAGFAGINCFFMCFTIAASRQQQLHVLSHKHPVLQSFSKWLKELKGNFWILRRRIYSGMRTAAFLIMVLLISLTIYFGKFSSRTEKEERLARENELHMQRLVRNNSADSGLPALFRAAGHPVHTKRSATGPGSIAFFAGTRGVNYTKGHNWARRYPAFTRQELEEDLRQMKQTGINTIRHFGPGIYDYNILKATSTQSMNVHYAFWVPEDTDFADDQGFGSLSDEILETVAALKGKKHIVSWSIGNPVIQKLAKTHSGNELTIKQKAYLDWLARLVKGIKALDPTRPVTADVQFTLETPDLVNLMHTHIPAIDAFGMVISDTKTPKAILDSINARSFISYVTEDAWLQQVQGSGPGVFI
;
A
#
# COMPACT_ATOMS: atom_id res chain seq x y z
N MET A 1 9.03 -15.11 1.57
CA MET A 1 8.52 -14.70 2.89
C MET A 1 9.62 -14.63 3.96
N GLY A 2 10.47 -15.63 4.16
CA GLY A 2 11.59 -15.55 5.11
C GLY A 2 12.57 -14.40 4.82
N PHE A 3 12.95 -14.21 3.56
CA PHE A 3 13.77 -13.08 3.12
C PHE A 3 13.09 -11.73 3.43
N PHE A 4 11.80 -11.60 3.08
CA PHE A 4 11.01 -10.40 3.37
C PHE A 4 11.00 -10.08 4.87
N LEU A 5 10.62 -11.05 5.72
CA LEU A 5 10.57 -10.84 7.16
C LEU A 5 11.97 -10.55 7.73
N GLY A 6 13.01 -11.30 7.33
CA GLY A 6 14.39 -11.06 7.78
C GLY A 6 14.88 -9.65 7.46
N SER A 7 14.58 -9.14 6.27
CA SER A 7 14.99 -7.80 5.84
C SER A 7 14.28 -6.69 6.62
N ILE A 8 12.95 -6.78 6.81
CA ILE A 8 12.19 -5.74 7.51
C ILE A 8 12.38 -5.76 9.03
N PHE A 9 12.77 -6.88 9.63
CA PHE A 9 13.08 -6.98 11.07
C PHE A 9 14.51 -6.58 11.41
N SER A 10 15.34 -6.22 10.43
CA SER A 10 16.69 -5.73 10.67
C SER A 10 16.71 -4.47 11.54
N ALA A 11 17.67 -4.37 12.43
CA ALA A 11 17.81 -3.20 13.30
C ALA A 11 18.11 -1.92 12.51
N SER A 12 18.78 -2.03 11.36
CA SER A 12 19.18 -0.91 10.49
C SER A 12 17.99 -0.19 9.83
N VAL A 13 16.86 -0.86 9.67
CA VAL A 13 15.67 -0.27 9.01
C VAL A 13 14.64 0.30 9.98
N ARG A 14 14.87 0.22 11.28
CA ARG A 14 13.91 0.68 12.29
C ARG A 14 13.86 2.20 12.34
N GLY A 15 12.66 2.75 12.11
CA GLY A 15 12.36 4.15 12.33
C GLY A 15 11.74 4.40 13.70
N TYR A 16 10.72 5.27 13.74
CA TYR A 16 10.00 5.60 14.96
C TYR A 16 9.30 4.37 15.56
N ALA A 17 9.72 3.95 16.74
CA ALA A 17 9.40 2.65 17.32
C ALA A 17 7.89 2.32 17.38
N PRO A 18 6.97 3.21 17.81
CA PRO A 18 5.55 2.89 17.84
C PRO A 18 5.00 2.54 16.45
N LEU A 19 5.28 3.36 15.43
CA LEU A 19 4.82 3.12 14.06
C LEU A 19 5.49 1.89 13.44
N TYR A 20 6.76 1.67 13.74
CA TYR A 20 7.47 0.47 13.29
C TYR A 20 6.79 -0.80 13.81
N TRP A 21 6.48 -0.89 15.10
CA TRP A 21 5.84 -2.08 15.66
C TRP A 21 4.40 -2.25 15.19
N MET A 22 3.66 -1.17 14.96
CA MET A 22 2.33 -1.24 14.31
C MET A 22 2.45 -1.84 12.91
N LEU A 23 3.42 -1.40 12.12
CA LEU A 23 3.68 -1.91 10.77
C LEU A 23 4.11 -3.37 10.79
N MET A 24 5.00 -3.76 11.72
CA MET A 24 5.43 -5.15 11.90
C MET A 24 4.25 -6.06 12.27
N ALA A 25 3.37 -5.63 13.16
CA ALA A 25 2.16 -6.36 13.51
C ALA A 25 1.26 -6.59 12.27
N ALA A 26 1.07 -5.57 11.45
CA ALA A 26 0.31 -5.68 10.21
C ALA A 26 0.96 -6.63 9.20
N PHE A 27 2.29 -6.58 9.03
CA PHE A 27 3.01 -7.49 8.14
C PHE A 27 2.99 -8.94 8.62
N VAL A 28 3.24 -9.19 9.91
CA VAL A 28 3.20 -10.55 10.49
C VAL A 28 1.81 -11.15 10.33
N PHE A 29 0.76 -10.39 10.66
CA PHE A 29 -0.62 -10.83 10.46
C PHE A 29 -0.90 -11.20 8.99
N SER A 30 -0.52 -10.32 8.07
CA SER A 30 -0.71 -10.54 6.63
C SER A 30 0.07 -11.77 6.14
N CYS A 31 1.31 -11.95 6.60
CA CYS A 31 2.12 -13.11 6.29
C CYS A 31 1.50 -14.42 6.81
N LEU A 32 1.01 -14.43 8.05
CA LEU A 32 0.34 -15.61 8.63
C LEU A 32 -0.91 -15.98 7.82
N LYS A 33 -1.71 -14.99 7.41
CA LYS A 33 -2.88 -15.23 6.57
C LYS A 33 -2.49 -15.81 5.21
N VAL A 34 -1.49 -15.25 4.56
CA VAL A 34 -0.99 -15.74 3.26
C VAL A 34 -0.42 -17.16 3.37
N VAL A 35 0.36 -17.46 4.42
CA VAL A 35 0.88 -18.83 4.67
C VAL A 35 -0.28 -19.82 4.85
N HIS A 36 -1.28 -19.45 5.64
CA HIS A 36 -2.47 -20.29 5.85
C HIS A 36 -3.18 -20.56 4.50
N GLU A 37 -3.40 -19.54 3.66
CA GLU A 37 -4.00 -19.71 2.34
C GLU A 37 -3.13 -20.64 1.45
N TRP A 38 -1.82 -20.44 1.40
CA TRP A 38 -0.92 -21.27 0.59
C TRP A 38 -0.87 -22.73 1.05
N CYS A 39 -0.89 -22.96 2.38
CA CYS A 39 -0.97 -24.32 2.92
C CYS A 39 -2.27 -25.02 2.48
N HIS A 40 -3.39 -24.30 2.44
CA HIS A 40 -4.65 -24.84 1.93
C HIS A 40 -4.54 -25.20 0.45
N TYR A 41 -3.99 -24.31 -0.38
CA TYR A 41 -3.89 -24.56 -1.82
C TYR A 41 -3.08 -25.79 -2.22
N LEU A 42 -2.14 -26.21 -1.38
CA LEU A 42 -1.36 -27.44 -1.61
C LEU A 42 -2.22 -28.72 -1.49
N PHE A 43 -3.40 -28.63 -0.89
CA PHE A 43 -4.22 -29.79 -0.56
C PHE A 43 -5.62 -29.76 -1.20
N ILE A 44 -5.81 -28.97 -2.23
CA ILE A 44 -7.07 -28.91 -2.98
C ILE A 44 -7.43 -30.31 -3.50
N THR A 45 -8.64 -30.74 -3.19
CA THR A 45 -9.20 -32.00 -3.67
C THR A 45 -10.63 -31.81 -4.16
N VAL A 46 -10.93 -32.41 -5.31
CA VAL A 46 -12.28 -32.51 -5.83
C VAL A 46 -12.77 -33.93 -5.58
N PRO A 47 -13.81 -34.15 -4.76
CA PRO A 47 -14.31 -35.49 -4.52
C PRO A 47 -14.93 -36.07 -5.79
N LYS A 48 -14.74 -37.36 -6.00
CA LYS A 48 -15.49 -38.09 -7.02
C LYS A 48 -16.85 -38.47 -6.47
N THR A 49 -17.90 -38.26 -7.24
CA THR A 49 -19.26 -38.70 -6.88
C THR A 49 -19.28 -40.24 -6.85
N PRO A 50 -19.57 -40.90 -5.72
CA PRO A 50 -19.69 -42.36 -5.66
C PRO A 50 -20.89 -42.82 -6.45
N PRO A 51 -20.93 -44.09 -6.91
CA PRO A 51 -22.16 -44.63 -7.47
C PRO A 51 -23.23 -44.77 -6.38
N LEU A 52 -24.45 -44.44 -6.74
CA LEU A 52 -25.60 -44.57 -5.81
C LEU A 52 -25.93 -46.05 -5.59
N THR A 53 -25.92 -46.52 -4.33
CA THR A 53 -26.19 -47.94 -4.00
C THR A 53 -27.61 -48.15 -3.47
N ARG A 54 -28.22 -47.14 -2.86
CA ARG A 54 -29.60 -47.18 -2.36
C ARG A 54 -30.31 -45.84 -2.47
N ARG A 55 -31.61 -45.86 -2.41
CA ARG A 55 -32.43 -44.64 -2.34
C ARG A 55 -32.60 -44.23 -0.89
N TYR A 56 -32.62 -42.92 -0.68
CA TYR A 56 -32.85 -42.25 0.61
C TYR A 56 -34.13 -41.46 0.55
N THR A 57 -34.86 -41.37 1.66
CA THR A 57 -35.94 -40.41 1.82
C THR A 57 -35.36 -39.05 2.17
N VAL A 58 -35.88 -38.01 1.51
CA VAL A 58 -35.31 -36.64 1.61
C VAL A 58 -36.38 -35.64 1.99
N ASP A 59 -36.13 -34.85 3.02
CA ASP A 59 -36.91 -33.70 3.42
C ASP A 59 -36.14 -32.40 3.07
N ILE A 60 -36.80 -31.47 2.39
CA ILE A 60 -36.22 -30.16 2.03
C ILE A 60 -36.90 -29.08 2.84
N PHE A 61 -36.12 -28.29 3.59
CA PHE A 61 -36.62 -27.20 4.41
C PHE A 61 -36.20 -25.87 3.83
N THR A 62 -37.12 -24.93 3.70
CA THR A 62 -36.87 -23.52 3.44
C THR A 62 -37.66 -22.68 4.44
N THR A 63 -37.22 -21.43 4.67
CA THR A 63 -37.82 -20.57 5.68
C THR A 63 -38.44 -19.32 5.06
N PHE A 64 -39.41 -18.73 5.73
CA PHE A 64 -39.94 -17.43 5.39
C PHE A 64 -40.14 -16.57 6.65
N CYS A 65 -39.74 -15.30 6.55
CA CYS A 65 -39.95 -14.30 7.60
C CYS A 65 -40.80 -13.13 7.06
N ALA A 66 -41.56 -12.50 7.95
CA ALA A 66 -42.35 -11.33 7.58
C ALA A 66 -41.47 -10.21 6.98
N GLY A 67 -41.90 -9.65 5.85
CA GLY A 67 -41.22 -8.61 5.11
C GLY A 67 -40.26 -9.11 4.02
N GLU A 68 -40.15 -10.41 3.82
CA GLU A 68 -39.46 -10.96 2.65
C GLU A 68 -40.39 -10.90 1.41
N PRO A 69 -39.84 -10.71 0.18
CA PRO A 69 -40.63 -10.65 -1.05
C PRO A 69 -41.33 -12.00 -1.35
N TYR A 70 -42.63 -11.98 -1.63
CA TYR A 70 -43.37 -13.18 -1.96
C TYR A 70 -42.91 -13.86 -3.25
N GLU A 71 -42.57 -13.07 -4.27
CA GLU A 71 -42.06 -13.59 -5.55
C GLU A 71 -40.81 -14.45 -5.35
N MET A 72 -39.92 -14.05 -4.45
CA MET A 72 -38.68 -14.76 -4.15
C MET A 72 -38.96 -16.15 -3.57
N ILE A 73 -39.80 -16.25 -2.55
CA ILE A 73 -40.10 -17.55 -1.93
C ILE A 73 -40.94 -18.46 -2.84
N VAL A 74 -41.87 -17.89 -3.63
CA VAL A 74 -42.65 -18.64 -4.60
C VAL A 74 -41.79 -19.20 -5.73
N GLU A 75 -40.80 -18.43 -6.24
CA GLU A 75 -39.80 -18.89 -7.18
C GLU A 75 -39.02 -20.07 -6.60
N THR A 76 -38.51 -19.95 -5.36
CA THR A 76 -37.75 -20.98 -4.68
C THR A 76 -38.56 -22.26 -4.44
N LEU A 77 -39.82 -22.15 -3.93
CA LEU A 77 -40.71 -23.32 -3.73
C LEU A 77 -41.00 -24.03 -5.04
N THR A 78 -41.30 -23.27 -6.11
CA THR A 78 -41.55 -23.84 -7.43
C THR A 78 -40.32 -24.60 -7.96
N ALA A 79 -39.12 -24.04 -7.77
CA ALA A 79 -37.87 -24.70 -8.18
C ALA A 79 -37.59 -25.96 -7.33
N ILE A 80 -37.86 -25.92 -6.03
CA ILE A 80 -37.71 -27.10 -5.18
C ILE A 80 -38.60 -28.23 -5.68
N GLN A 81 -39.86 -27.96 -6.01
CA GLN A 81 -40.79 -28.97 -6.54
C GLN A 81 -40.38 -29.52 -7.92
N ALA A 82 -39.52 -28.78 -8.64
CA ALA A 82 -38.99 -29.24 -9.92
C ALA A 82 -37.75 -30.15 -9.77
N ILE A 83 -37.21 -30.40 -8.57
CA ILE A 83 -36.11 -31.32 -8.34
C ILE A 83 -36.56 -32.74 -8.69
N THR A 84 -35.74 -33.42 -9.52
CA THR A 84 -36.10 -34.74 -10.08
C THR A 84 -36.05 -35.89 -9.06
N TYR A 85 -35.21 -35.78 -8.05
CA TYR A 85 -35.11 -36.78 -6.99
C TYR A 85 -36.35 -36.71 -6.05
N PRO A 86 -37.01 -37.83 -5.72
CA PRO A 86 -38.20 -37.83 -4.83
C PRO A 86 -37.89 -37.23 -3.46
N HIS A 87 -38.71 -36.26 -3.02
CA HIS A 87 -38.53 -35.54 -1.77
C HIS A 87 -39.85 -34.99 -1.23
N GLU A 88 -39.87 -34.68 0.06
CA GLU A 88 -40.94 -33.90 0.71
C GLU A 88 -40.41 -32.48 1.01
N THR A 89 -41.24 -31.47 0.80
CA THR A 89 -40.86 -30.06 0.99
C THR A 89 -41.61 -29.42 2.15
N TYR A 90 -40.90 -28.68 2.99
CA TYR A 90 -41.41 -28.01 4.17
C TYR A 90 -41.12 -26.51 4.09
N LEU A 91 -42.15 -25.67 4.05
CA LEU A 91 -42.00 -24.23 4.27
C LEU A 91 -42.12 -23.94 5.77
N CYS A 92 -41.03 -23.53 6.41
CA CYS A 92 -41.02 -23.09 7.79
C CYS A 92 -41.40 -21.60 7.86
N ASP A 93 -42.69 -21.32 7.96
CA ASP A 93 -43.22 -19.96 7.91
C ASP A 93 -43.31 -19.34 9.32
N GLU A 94 -42.39 -18.37 9.58
CA GLU A 94 -42.34 -17.62 10.85
C GLU A 94 -43.50 -16.61 10.97
N ALA A 95 -44.08 -16.18 9.85
CA ALA A 95 -45.15 -15.19 9.77
C ALA A 95 -46.54 -15.78 9.89
N ASP A 96 -46.73 -17.08 9.62
CA ASP A 96 -48.01 -17.78 9.47
C ASP A 96 -48.90 -17.11 8.41
N ASP A 97 -48.34 -16.87 7.22
CA ASP A 97 -48.92 -16.08 6.15
C ASP A 97 -50.04 -16.85 5.40
N PRO A 98 -51.27 -16.33 5.35
CA PRO A 98 -52.38 -17.00 4.67
C PRO A 98 -52.17 -17.20 3.16
N TYR A 99 -51.47 -16.29 2.49
CA TYR A 99 -51.13 -16.40 1.06
C TYR A 99 -50.18 -17.55 0.81
N LEU A 100 -49.11 -17.64 1.61
CA LEU A 100 -48.13 -18.74 1.50
C LEU A 100 -48.74 -20.09 1.85
N ARG A 101 -49.69 -20.15 2.78
CA ARG A 101 -50.46 -21.38 3.06
C ARG A 101 -51.20 -21.88 1.83
N GLN A 102 -51.82 -20.96 1.05
CA GLN A 102 -52.48 -21.31 -0.22
C GLN A 102 -51.49 -21.73 -1.30
N VAL A 103 -50.35 -21.06 -1.40
CA VAL A 103 -49.26 -21.43 -2.33
C VAL A 103 -48.75 -22.83 -2.02
N CYS A 104 -48.47 -23.13 -0.77
CA CYS A 104 -48.00 -24.45 -0.32
C CYS A 104 -49.01 -25.55 -0.67
N SER A 105 -50.32 -25.31 -0.41
CA SER A 105 -51.36 -26.26 -0.77
C SER A 105 -51.43 -26.55 -2.27
N LYS A 106 -51.22 -25.53 -3.13
CA LYS A 106 -51.23 -25.70 -4.59
C LYS A 106 -49.98 -26.42 -5.11
N LEU A 107 -48.84 -26.22 -4.46
CA LEU A 107 -47.54 -26.83 -4.84
C LEU A 107 -47.30 -28.20 -4.20
N GLY A 108 -48.15 -28.66 -3.27
CA GLY A 108 -47.92 -29.91 -2.51
C GLY A 108 -46.79 -29.77 -1.46
N VAL A 109 -46.61 -28.56 -0.91
CA VAL A 109 -45.62 -28.26 0.12
C VAL A 109 -46.25 -28.27 1.51
N HIS A 110 -45.58 -28.85 2.49
CA HIS A 110 -46.00 -28.79 3.89
C HIS A 110 -45.76 -27.38 4.46
N HIS A 111 -46.86 -26.67 4.81
CA HIS A 111 -46.77 -25.39 5.50
C HIS A 111 -46.66 -25.62 7.00
N VAL A 112 -45.52 -25.22 7.59
CA VAL A 112 -45.18 -25.45 8.99
C VAL A 112 -45.02 -24.14 9.71
N THR A 113 -45.76 -23.98 10.82
CA THR A 113 -45.71 -22.81 11.70
C THR A 113 -45.34 -23.23 13.09
N ARG A 114 -44.91 -22.31 13.94
CA ARG A 114 -44.61 -22.54 15.34
C ARG A 114 -45.19 -21.47 16.25
N THR A 115 -45.57 -21.88 17.45
CA THR A 115 -46.08 -20.98 18.49
C THR A 115 -44.96 -20.30 19.26
N GLU A 116 -43.91 -21.05 19.62
CA GLU A 116 -42.76 -20.52 20.34
C GLU A 116 -41.65 -20.10 19.37
N LYS A 117 -41.46 -18.78 19.26
CA LYS A 117 -40.48 -18.17 18.31
C LYS A 117 -39.09 -17.99 18.95
N ILE A 118 -38.45 -19.12 19.36
CA ILE A 118 -37.12 -19.14 19.92
C ILE A 118 -36.09 -19.62 18.89
N ASN A 119 -34.79 -19.22 19.07
CA ASN A 119 -33.66 -19.62 18.23
C ASN A 119 -33.76 -19.29 16.74
N ALA A 120 -34.55 -18.29 16.35
CA ALA A 120 -34.68 -17.77 14.99
C ALA A 120 -34.77 -18.88 13.91
N LYS A 121 -33.95 -18.80 12.83
CA LYS A 121 -33.95 -19.77 11.72
C LYS A 121 -33.73 -21.23 12.19
N ALA A 122 -32.72 -21.45 13.02
CA ALA A 122 -32.43 -22.81 13.53
C ALA A 122 -33.59 -23.41 14.31
N GLY A 123 -34.24 -22.63 15.19
CA GLY A 123 -35.41 -23.08 15.92
C GLY A 123 -36.61 -23.34 15.01
N ASN A 124 -36.81 -22.57 13.94
CA ASN A 124 -37.87 -22.77 12.97
C ASN A 124 -37.66 -24.07 12.16
N ILE A 125 -36.42 -24.30 11.69
CA ILE A 125 -36.06 -25.58 11.02
C ILE A 125 -36.17 -26.76 11.98
N ASN A 126 -35.73 -26.66 13.25
CA ASN A 126 -35.85 -27.73 14.24
C ASN A 126 -37.31 -28.11 14.55
N ASN A 127 -38.21 -27.11 14.53
CA ASN A 127 -39.64 -27.37 14.66
C ASN A 127 -40.17 -28.25 13.49
N ALA A 128 -39.81 -27.91 12.24
CA ALA A 128 -40.16 -28.74 11.09
C ALA A 128 -39.46 -30.12 11.11
N LEU A 129 -38.19 -30.19 11.58
CA LEU A 129 -37.45 -31.42 11.73
C LEU A 129 -38.13 -32.41 12.70
N SER A 130 -38.84 -31.92 13.73
CA SER A 130 -39.52 -32.75 14.71
C SER A 130 -40.74 -33.49 14.15
N ILE A 131 -41.35 -33.00 13.08
CA ILE A 131 -42.51 -33.57 12.44
C ILE A 131 -42.19 -34.30 11.13
N SER A 132 -41.04 -34.07 10.56
CA SER A 132 -40.57 -34.69 9.32
C SER A 132 -39.90 -36.05 9.60
N LYS A 133 -39.68 -36.89 8.57
CA LYS A 133 -39.21 -38.26 8.73
C LYS A 133 -38.07 -38.68 7.76
N GLY A 134 -37.70 -37.82 6.83
CA GLY A 134 -36.66 -38.14 5.83
C GLY A 134 -35.32 -38.49 6.44
N GLU A 135 -34.63 -39.48 5.89
CA GLU A 135 -33.26 -39.86 6.30
C GLU A 135 -32.24 -38.75 6.07
N LEU A 136 -32.48 -37.94 5.06
CA LEU A 136 -31.65 -36.76 4.70
C LEU A 136 -32.49 -35.50 4.81
N CYS A 137 -31.85 -34.45 5.31
CA CYS A 137 -32.46 -33.14 5.57
C CYS A 137 -31.71 -32.06 4.82
N VAL A 138 -32.34 -31.46 3.83
CA VAL A 138 -31.74 -30.35 3.03
C VAL A 138 -32.20 -29.01 3.60
N VAL A 139 -31.28 -28.08 3.75
CA VAL A 139 -31.61 -26.69 4.13
C VAL A 139 -31.29 -25.77 2.97
N LEU A 140 -32.33 -25.08 2.46
CA LEU A 140 -32.22 -24.05 1.45
C LEU A 140 -32.64 -22.69 2.02
N ASP A 141 -31.94 -21.62 1.69
CA ASP A 141 -32.38 -20.26 2.01
C ASP A 141 -33.55 -19.85 1.08
N PRO A 142 -34.46 -18.95 1.52
CA PRO A 142 -35.66 -18.57 0.75
C PRO A 142 -35.32 -17.89 -0.60
N ASP A 143 -34.12 -17.46 -0.81
CA ASP A 143 -33.61 -16.85 -2.05
C ASP A 143 -32.75 -17.77 -2.90
N HIS A 144 -32.60 -19.04 -2.50
CA HIS A 144 -31.75 -20.01 -3.22
C HIS A 144 -32.61 -20.92 -4.11
N VAL A 145 -32.52 -20.68 -5.40
CA VAL A 145 -33.29 -21.40 -6.44
C VAL A 145 -32.46 -22.62 -6.89
N PRO A 146 -32.86 -23.85 -6.51
CA PRO A 146 -32.13 -25.06 -6.92
C PRO A 146 -32.43 -25.43 -8.38
N PHE A 147 -31.48 -26.16 -8.99
CA PHE A 147 -31.66 -26.78 -10.29
C PHE A 147 -32.30 -28.17 -10.16
N PRO A 148 -32.94 -28.70 -11.23
CA PRO A 148 -33.62 -29.99 -11.17
C PRO A 148 -32.75 -31.18 -10.73
N ASP A 149 -31.46 -31.15 -11.03
CA ASP A 149 -30.44 -32.17 -10.67
C ASP A 149 -29.75 -31.92 -9.33
N PHE A 150 -30.32 -31.05 -8.49
CA PHE A 150 -29.71 -30.60 -7.23
C PHE A 150 -29.22 -31.76 -6.36
N LEU A 151 -29.99 -32.83 -6.21
CA LEU A 151 -29.68 -33.93 -5.31
C LEU A 151 -28.76 -35.00 -5.93
N ASP A 152 -28.68 -35.08 -7.25
CA ASP A 152 -28.04 -36.19 -7.96
C ASP A 152 -26.54 -36.38 -7.56
N PRO A 153 -25.71 -35.36 -7.52
CA PRO A 153 -24.30 -35.51 -7.12
C PRO A 153 -24.10 -35.55 -5.58
N ILE A 154 -25.15 -35.40 -4.77
CA ILE A 154 -25.09 -35.28 -3.31
C ILE A 154 -25.40 -36.60 -2.61
N ILE A 155 -26.48 -37.23 -3.00
CA ILE A 155 -27.08 -38.35 -2.26
C ILE A 155 -26.13 -39.51 -2.07
N SER A 156 -25.38 -39.90 -3.10
CA SER A 156 -24.50 -41.08 -3.09
C SER A 156 -23.33 -40.95 -2.07
N HIS A 157 -22.98 -39.73 -1.65
CA HIS A 157 -21.98 -39.57 -0.59
C HIS A 157 -22.45 -40.12 0.76
N PHE A 158 -23.78 -40.19 1.00
CA PHE A 158 -24.33 -40.71 2.24
C PHE A 158 -24.31 -42.24 2.34
N ASP A 159 -23.87 -42.96 1.30
CA ASP A 159 -23.60 -44.39 1.39
C ASP A 159 -22.44 -44.69 2.37
N ASN A 160 -21.55 -43.71 2.57
CA ASN A 160 -20.59 -43.73 3.67
C ASN A 160 -21.29 -43.30 4.98
N PRO A 161 -21.42 -44.18 5.98
CA PRO A 161 -22.14 -43.89 7.23
C PRO A 161 -21.45 -42.83 8.10
N GLU A 162 -20.17 -42.51 7.86
CA GLU A 162 -19.44 -41.49 8.60
C GLU A 162 -19.78 -40.06 8.16
N ILE A 163 -20.43 -39.91 6.98
CA ILE A 163 -20.75 -38.58 6.44
C ILE A 163 -22.01 -38.04 7.13
N GLY A 164 -21.81 -36.98 7.88
CA GLY A 164 -22.88 -36.25 8.58
C GLY A 164 -23.57 -35.22 7.71
N TYR A 165 -22.85 -34.61 6.78
CA TYR A 165 -23.45 -33.66 5.84
C TYR A 165 -22.60 -33.45 4.58
N VAL A 166 -23.26 -32.94 3.54
CA VAL A 166 -22.67 -32.56 2.28
C VAL A 166 -23.02 -31.09 2.01
N GLN A 167 -22.03 -30.28 1.74
CA GLN A 167 -22.18 -28.87 1.35
C GLN A 167 -21.84 -28.70 -0.12
N ILE A 168 -22.67 -27.99 -0.87
CA ILE A 168 -22.36 -27.57 -2.25
C ILE A 168 -21.86 -26.12 -2.29
N VAL A 169 -21.37 -25.70 -3.47
CA VAL A 169 -20.94 -24.31 -3.68
C VAL A 169 -22.11 -23.34 -3.57
N GLN A 170 -21.84 -22.13 -3.09
CA GLN A 170 -22.78 -21.03 -3.12
C GLN A 170 -22.51 -20.15 -4.32
N ALA A 171 -23.46 -20.05 -5.23
CA ALA A 171 -23.42 -19.24 -6.43
C ALA A 171 -24.56 -18.20 -6.40
N TYR A 172 -24.41 -17.13 -7.17
CA TYR A 172 -25.34 -15.99 -7.13
C TYR A 172 -25.87 -15.63 -8.50
N LYS A 173 -27.13 -15.09 -8.55
CA LYS A 173 -27.79 -14.66 -9.79
C LYS A 173 -27.72 -13.14 -10.02
N ASN A 174 -27.41 -12.34 -8.99
CA ASN A 174 -27.45 -10.87 -9.04
C ASN A 174 -26.06 -10.21 -8.85
N ASN A 175 -24.97 -10.92 -9.08
CA ASN A 175 -23.60 -10.43 -8.89
C ASN A 175 -23.22 -9.24 -9.80
N ASP A 176 -23.96 -8.98 -10.87
CA ASP A 176 -23.70 -7.86 -11.80
C ASP A 176 -24.64 -6.65 -11.61
N GLU A 177 -25.60 -6.69 -10.68
CA GLU A 177 -26.55 -5.58 -10.43
C GLU A 177 -25.87 -4.29 -9.96
N GLY A 178 -24.71 -4.37 -9.34
CA GLY A 178 -23.96 -3.20 -8.89
C GLY A 178 -22.63 -3.52 -8.26
N LEU A 179 -21.88 -2.47 -7.86
CA LEU A 179 -20.57 -2.61 -7.25
C LEU A 179 -20.64 -3.31 -5.88
N ILE A 180 -21.71 -3.08 -5.11
CA ILE A 180 -21.91 -3.73 -3.82
C ILE A 180 -22.17 -5.22 -4.03
N ALA A 181 -23.13 -5.59 -4.91
CA ALA A 181 -23.44 -6.98 -5.21
C ALA A 181 -22.21 -7.71 -5.77
N LYS A 182 -21.53 -7.09 -6.74
CA LYS A 182 -20.29 -7.63 -7.31
C LYS A 182 -19.21 -7.82 -6.27
N GLY A 183 -18.97 -6.83 -5.39
CA GLY A 183 -17.99 -6.91 -4.32
C GLY A 183 -18.33 -7.99 -3.30
N ALA A 184 -19.59 -8.11 -2.89
CA ALA A 184 -20.07 -9.13 -1.97
C ALA A 184 -19.85 -10.55 -2.52
N ALA A 185 -20.19 -10.79 -3.79
CA ALA A 185 -19.97 -12.07 -4.46
C ALA A 185 -18.46 -12.41 -4.58
N GLN A 186 -17.64 -11.45 -5.04
CA GLN A 186 -16.20 -11.65 -5.22
C GLN A 186 -15.46 -12.02 -3.93
N GLN A 187 -15.94 -11.63 -2.76
CA GLN A 187 -15.34 -11.98 -1.47
C GLN A 187 -15.50 -13.45 -1.13
N THR A 188 -16.49 -14.14 -1.71
CA THR A 188 -16.84 -15.53 -1.38
C THR A 188 -16.20 -16.56 -2.32
N TYR A 189 -15.85 -16.20 -3.55
CA TYR A 189 -15.40 -17.15 -4.59
C TYR A 189 -14.19 -17.98 -4.18
N GLN A 190 -13.21 -17.33 -3.53
CA GLN A 190 -12.02 -18.04 -3.08
C GLN A 190 -12.29 -18.99 -1.91
N PHE A 191 -13.20 -18.61 -1.02
CA PHE A 191 -13.60 -19.45 0.10
C PHE A 191 -14.43 -20.65 -0.36
N TYR A 192 -15.47 -20.41 -1.15
CA TYR A 192 -16.35 -21.49 -1.66
C TYR A 192 -15.72 -22.29 -2.81
N GLY A 193 -14.63 -21.85 -3.37
CA GLY A 193 -13.83 -22.65 -4.31
C GLY A 193 -12.70 -23.41 -3.60
N PRO A 194 -11.46 -22.99 -3.81
CA PRO A 194 -10.27 -23.77 -3.40
C PRO A 194 -10.18 -24.04 -1.89
N MET A 195 -10.65 -23.14 -1.02
CA MET A 195 -10.56 -23.34 0.42
C MET A 195 -11.48 -24.49 0.89
N MET A 196 -12.73 -24.50 0.46
CA MET A 196 -13.68 -25.58 0.81
C MET A 196 -13.26 -26.93 0.20
N MET A 197 -12.68 -26.93 -1.02
CA MET A 197 -12.11 -28.14 -1.61
C MET A 197 -10.95 -28.73 -0.78
N THR A 198 -10.14 -27.88 -0.17
CA THR A 198 -9.09 -28.34 0.76
C THR A 198 -9.69 -28.93 2.04
N MET A 199 -10.69 -28.25 2.62
CA MET A 199 -11.39 -28.77 3.79
C MET A 199 -12.01 -30.14 3.54
N ASN A 200 -12.47 -30.39 2.30
CA ASN A 200 -12.98 -31.68 1.88
C ASN A 200 -11.95 -32.82 2.07
N LYS A 201 -10.68 -32.59 1.81
CA LYS A 201 -9.64 -33.61 2.01
C LYS A 201 -9.59 -34.16 3.44
N TYR A 202 -9.91 -33.31 4.39
CA TYR A 202 -9.86 -33.66 5.82
C TYR A 202 -11.23 -33.99 6.42
N GLY A 203 -12.31 -33.92 5.60
CA GLY A 203 -13.68 -34.13 6.08
C GLY A 203 -14.12 -33.02 7.06
N THR A 204 -13.61 -31.80 6.88
CA THR A 204 -13.82 -30.64 7.76
C THR A 204 -14.48 -29.48 7.03
N VAL A 205 -15.24 -29.76 6.00
CA VAL A 205 -16.04 -28.77 5.25
C VAL A 205 -17.01 -28.07 6.18
N LEU A 206 -17.18 -26.75 6.04
CA LEU A 206 -18.12 -25.98 6.85
C LEU A 206 -19.51 -26.00 6.22
N ALA A 207 -20.55 -26.17 7.02
CA ALA A 207 -21.89 -25.79 6.58
C ALA A 207 -22.01 -24.25 6.57
N ILE A 208 -22.64 -23.69 5.57
CA ILE A 208 -22.73 -22.24 5.31
C ILE A 208 -24.15 -21.70 5.32
N GLY A 209 -25.06 -22.41 6.01
CA GLY A 209 -26.43 -21.97 6.27
C GLY A 209 -27.43 -22.20 5.13
N ALA A 210 -26.94 -22.46 3.91
CA ALA A 210 -27.75 -22.74 2.74
C ALA A 210 -27.10 -23.86 1.91
N ASN A 211 -27.93 -24.54 1.09
CA ASN A 211 -27.46 -25.54 0.13
C ASN A 211 -26.71 -26.71 0.82
N CYS A 212 -27.10 -27.04 2.03
CA CYS A 212 -26.47 -28.10 2.83
C CYS A 212 -27.45 -29.25 3.05
N THR A 213 -26.98 -30.46 2.80
CA THR A 213 -27.74 -31.71 3.05
C THR A 213 -27.14 -32.42 4.24
N PHE A 214 -27.96 -32.70 5.26
CA PHE A 214 -27.56 -33.33 6.50
C PHE A 214 -28.13 -34.75 6.58
N ARG A 215 -27.40 -35.65 7.19
CA ARG A 215 -27.92 -36.93 7.67
C ARG A 215 -28.77 -36.67 8.93
N ARG A 216 -30.01 -37.17 8.98
CA ARG A 216 -30.89 -36.98 10.15
C ARG A 216 -30.27 -37.46 11.43
N THR A 217 -29.72 -38.69 11.44
CA THR A 217 -29.08 -39.27 12.65
C THR A 217 -27.87 -38.46 13.12
N ALA A 218 -27.23 -37.72 12.23
CA ALA A 218 -26.16 -36.77 12.60
C ALA A 218 -26.76 -35.55 13.33
N LEU A 219 -27.82 -34.92 12.78
CA LEU A 219 -28.53 -33.83 13.46
C LEU A 219 -29.11 -34.29 14.84
N ASP A 220 -29.75 -35.45 14.87
CA ASP A 220 -30.29 -36.01 16.12
C ASP A 220 -29.20 -36.21 17.20
N SER A 221 -27.99 -36.59 16.77
CA SER A 221 -26.85 -36.79 17.68
C SER A 221 -26.43 -35.54 18.44
N ILE A 222 -26.78 -34.33 17.92
CA ILE A 222 -26.47 -33.05 18.54
C ILE A 222 -27.70 -32.26 18.99
N GLY A 223 -28.92 -32.85 18.84
CA GLY A 223 -30.18 -32.24 19.25
C GLY A 223 -30.74 -31.22 18.19
N GLY A 224 -30.46 -31.44 16.91
CA GLY A 224 -30.89 -30.61 15.82
C GLY A 224 -29.89 -29.49 15.46
N HIS A 225 -30.33 -28.49 14.68
CA HIS A 225 -29.52 -27.33 14.32
C HIS A 225 -29.20 -26.48 15.54
N ALA A 226 -27.95 -26.08 15.72
CA ALA A 226 -27.50 -25.25 16.81
C ALA A 226 -28.04 -23.81 16.70
N ALA A 227 -28.31 -23.20 17.84
CA ALA A 227 -28.75 -21.81 17.91
C ALA A 227 -27.57 -20.81 17.80
N GLY A 228 -27.87 -19.58 17.33
CA GLY A 228 -26.91 -18.48 17.29
C GLY A 228 -26.99 -17.63 16.02
N LEU A 229 -26.09 -16.64 15.91
CA LEU A 229 -25.98 -15.79 14.72
C LEU A 229 -25.24 -16.47 13.55
N ALA A 230 -24.40 -17.45 13.86
CA ALA A 230 -23.71 -18.34 12.92
C ALA A 230 -24.07 -19.78 13.27
N GLU A 231 -25.36 -20.09 13.19
CA GLU A 231 -25.98 -21.38 13.56
C GLU A 231 -25.45 -22.54 12.71
N ASP A 232 -25.11 -22.26 11.48
CA ASP A 232 -24.55 -23.18 10.49
C ASP A 232 -23.12 -23.65 10.88
N MET A 233 -22.26 -22.69 11.12
CA MET A 233 -20.91 -22.98 11.60
C MET A 233 -20.95 -23.66 12.99
N HIS A 234 -21.85 -23.25 13.88
CA HIS A 234 -22.04 -23.88 15.19
C HIS A 234 -22.47 -25.35 15.05
N THR A 235 -23.45 -25.62 14.17
CA THR A 235 -23.90 -26.98 13.83
C THR A 235 -22.73 -27.82 13.30
N SER A 236 -21.93 -27.27 12.36
CA SER A 236 -20.71 -27.91 11.86
C SER A 236 -19.72 -28.27 12.98
N MET A 237 -19.47 -27.34 13.90
CA MET A 237 -18.57 -27.54 15.04
C MET A 237 -19.03 -28.67 15.94
N GLN A 238 -20.33 -28.73 16.24
CA GLN A 238 -20.90 -29.81 17.09
C GLN A 238 -20.83 -31.16 16.39
N LEU A 239 -21.16 -31.24 15.10
CA LEU A 239 -21.09 -32.46 14.31
C LEU A 239 -19.65 -33.00 14.23
N HIS A 240 -18.68 -32.14 13.89
CA HIS A 240 -17.28 -32.51 13.84
C HIS A 240 -16.73 -32.94 15.22
N ALA A 241 -17.17 -32.28 16.31
CA ALA A 241 -16.81 -32.65 17.66
C ALA A 241 -17.39 -34.03 18.09
N LYS A 242 -18.43 -34.51 17.43
CA LYS A 242 -19.01 -35.86 17.58
C LYS A 242 -18.35 -36.91 16.68
N GLY A 243 -17.40 -36.49 15.80
CA GLY A 243 -16.70 -37.39 14.92
C GLY A 243 -17.31 -37.54 13.52
N TRP A 244 -18.42 -36.86 13.23
CA TRP A 244 -18.98 -36.85 11.88
C TRP A 244 -18.03 -36.17 10.90
N LYS A 245 -17.98 -36.69 9.65
CA LYS A 245 -17.23 -36.09 8.54
C LYS A 245 -18.16 -35.34 7.63
N SER A 246 -17.60 -34.41 6.86
CA SER A 246 -18.33 -33.61 5.88
C SER A 246 -17.69 -33.71 4.50
N VAL A 247 -18.48 -33.54 3.45
CA VAL A 247 -18.06 -33.58 2.05
C VAL A 247 -18.43 -32.26 1.39
N TYR A 248 -17.55 -31.79 0.49
CA TYR A 248 -17.81 -30.66 -0.38
C TYR A 248 -18.02 -31.10 -1.82
N VAL A 249 -19.18 -30.76 -2.41
CA VAL A 249 -19.47 -30.98 -3.81
C VAL A 249 -19.30 -29.66 -4.56
N PRO A 250 -18.20 -29.47 -5.33
CA PRO A 250 -17.91 -28.23 -6.02
C PRO A 250 -18.69 -28.12 -7.34
N ALA A 251 -20.01 -28.05 -7.23
CA ALA A 251 -20.93 -27.91 -8.34
C ALA A 251 -21.96 -26.78 -8.05
N VAL A 252 -22.28 -25.99 -9.07
CA VAL A 252 -23.32 -24.98 -8.99
C VAL A 252 -24.66 -25.66 -9.22
N LEU A 253 -25.35 -25.96 -8.13
CA LEU A 253 -26.64 -26.67 -8.14
C LEU A 253 -27.80 -25.80 -7.65
N ALA A 254 -27.51 -24.60 -7.16
CA ALA A 254 -28.49 -23.57 -6.78
C ALA A 254 -27.86 -22.18 -6.93
N ARG A 255 -28.71 -21.15 -7.14
CA ARG A 255 -28.27 -19.75 -7.17
C ARG A 255 -29.09 -18.92 -6.20
N GLY A 256 -28.41 -18.18 -5.33
CA GLY A 256 -29.00 -17.25 -4.37
C GLY A 256 -28.82 -15.78 -4.73
N LEU A 257 -29.05 -14.90 -3.78
CA LEU A 257 -28.87 -13.46 -3.89
C LEU A 257 -27.79 -12.98 -2.94
N VAL A 258 -26.90 -12.09 -3.43
CA VAL A 258 -26.04 -11.28 -2.59
C VAL A 258 -26.69 -9.95 -2.25
N PRO A 259 -26.29 -9.29 -1.15
CA PRO A 259 -26.73 -7.93 -0.83
C PRO A 259 -26.39 -6.96 -1.96
N SER A 260 -27.38 -6.21 -2.46
CA SER A 260 -27.21 -5.19 -3.50
C SER A 260 -27.03 -3.77 -2.93
N THR A 261 -27.37 -3.56 -1.64
CA THR A 261 -27.27 -2.27 -0.95
C THR A 261 -26.19 -2.29 0.15
N LEU A 262 -25.60 -1.11 0.46
CA LEU A 262 -24.59 -1.01 1.52
C LEU A 262 -25.18 -1.39 2.90
N SER A 263 -26.42 -1.00 3.17
CA SER A 263 -27.09 -1.31 4.44
C SER A 263 -27.26 -2.81 4.63
N ALA A 264 -27.77 -3.52 3.59
CA ALA A 264 -27.93 -4.97 3.62
C ALA A 264 -26.57 -5.68 3.77
N TYR A 265 -25.57 -5.25 3.02
CA TYR A 265 -24.21 -5.78 3.09
C TYR A 265 -23.60 -5.61 4.48
N TYR A 266 -23.65 -4.42 5.07
CA TYR A 266 -23.09 -4.17 6.42
C TYR A 266 -23.82 -4.94 7.52
N LYS A 267 -25.15 -5.07 7.41
CA LYS A 267 -25.93 -5.92 8.34
C LYS A 267 -25.48 -7.38 8.25
N GLN A 268 -25.29 -7.91 7.05
CA GLN A 268 -24.79 -9.27 6.84
C GLN A 268 -23.38 -9.45 7.42
N GLN A 269 -22.45 -8.52 7.13
CA GLN A 269 -21.07 -8.60 7.62
C GLN A 269 -20.98 -8.45 9.14
N LEU A 270 -21.84 -7.62 9.76
CA LEU A 270 -21.91 -7.49 11.21
C LEU A 270 -22.43 -8.79 11.85
N LYS A 271 -23.48 -9.39 11.27
CA LYS A 271 -24.03 -10.67 11.71
C LYS A 271 -22.96 -11.77 11.67
N TRP A 272 -22.25 -11.87 10.55
CA TRP A 272 -21.21 -12.89 10.36
C TRP A 272 -20.01 -12.67 11.30
N SER A 273 -19.47 -11.46 11.37
CA SER A 273 -18.32 -11.16 12.24
C SER A 273 -18.66 -11.39 13.71
N ARG A 274 -19.82 -10.89 14.18
CA ARG A 274 -20.29 -11.09 15.55
C ARG A 274 -20.51 -12.57 15.87
N GLY A 275 -21.14 -13.33 14.95
CA GLY A 275 -21.40 -14.76 15.10
C GLY A 275 -20.09 -15.57 15.20
N VAL A 276 -19.15 -15.32 14.31
CA VAL A 276 -17.84 -16.00 14.30
C VAL A 276 -17.04 -15.70 15.57
N PHE A 277 -16.98 -14.44 16.02
CA PHE A 277 -16.30 -14.10 17.28
C PHE A 277 -16.98 -14.72 18.50
N ASP A 278 -18.30 -14.77 18.49
CA ASP A 278 -19.04 -15.44 19.58
C ASP A 278 -18.72 -16.94 19.68
N LEU A 279 -18.73 -17.62 18.55
CA LEU A 279 -18.33 -19.03 18.48
C LEU A 279 -16.86 -19.24 18.90
N PHE A 280 -15.97 -18.35 18.50
CA PHE A 280 -14.56 -18.44 18.86
C PHE A 280 -14.33 -18.28 20.37
N VAL A 281 -15.05 -17.36 21.02
CA VAL A 281 -14.89 -17.08 22.46
C VAL A 281 -15.65 -18.09 23.33
N HIS A 282 -16.88 -18.47 22.95
CA HIS A 282 -17.77 -19.21 23.84
C HIS A 282 -17.94 -20.69 23.51
N VAL A 283 -17.77 -21.10 22.25
CA VAL A 283 -18.01 -22.47 21.78
C VAL A 283 -16.72 -23.23 21.49
N TYR A 284 -15.81 -22.60 20.71
CA TYR A 284 -14.55 -23.24 20.30
C TYR A 284 -13.71 -23.75 21.47
N PRO A 285 -13.51 -23.03 22.57
CA PRO A 285 -12.74 -23.57 23.71
C PRO A 285 -13.38 -24.81 24.35
N LYS A 286 -14.74 -24.89 24.41
CA LYS A 286 -15.47 -26.02 24.97
C LYS A 286 -15.36 -27.30 24.15
N LEU A 287 -15.26 -27.13 22.81
CA LEU A 287 -15.16 -28.24 21.86
C LEU A 287 -13.72 -28.59 21.50
N PHE A 288 -12.74 -27.76 21.89
CA PHE A 288 -11.35 -27.85 21.46
C PHE A 288 -10.70 -29.20 21.65
N SER A 289 -10.95 -29.87 22.81
CA SER A 289 -10.40 -31.19 23.10
C SER A 289 -10.97 -32.31 22.24
N ARG A 290 -12.16 -32.10 21.65
CA ARG A 290 -12.85 -33.07 20.79
C ARG A 290 -12.50 -32.94 19.30
N PHE A 291 -11.85 -31.86 18.94
CA PHE A 291 -11.47 -31.58 17.55
C PHE A 291 -10.17 -32.30 17.17
N THR A 292 -10.11 -32.81 15.94
CA THR A 292 -8.86 -33.17 15.28
C THR A 292 -7.94 -31.97 15.13
N TRP A 293 -6.66 -32.18 14.83
CA TRP A 293 -5.71 -31.08 14.63
C TRP A 293 -6.11 -30.16 13.48
N GLN A 294 -6.60 -30.73 12.38
CA GLN A 294 -7.09 -29.97 11.23
C GLN A 294 -8.31 -29.12 11.59
N GLN A 295 -9.27 -29.68 12.33
CA GLN A 295 -10.45 -28.93 12.81
C GLN A 295 -10.06 -27.78 13.75
N LYS A 296 -9.09 -28.01 14.66
CA LYS A 296 -8.54 -26.95 15.53
C LYS A 296 -7.99 -25.80 14.70
N LEU A 297 -7.19 -26.12 13.69
CA LEU A 297 -6.60 -25.10 12.81
C LEU A 297 -7.69 -24.37 12.01
N HIS A 298 -8.60 -25.13 11.36
CA HIS A 298 -9.64 -24.52 10.51
C HIS A 298 -10.54 -23.57 11.30
N TYR A 299 -11.10 -24.02 12.44
CA TYR A 299 -11.98 -23.19 13.26
C TYR A 299 -11.24 -22.07 13.99
N GLY A 300 -9.97 -22.27 14.37
CA GLY A 300 -9.14 -21.25 15.02
C GLY A 300 -8.73 -20.12 14.11
N VAL A 301 -8.65 -20.34 12.79
CA VAL A 301 -8.17 -19.35 11.83
C VAL A 301 -9.32 -18.51 11.21
N ILE A 302 -10.55 -19.02 11.18
CA ILE A 302 -11.71 -18.29 10.62
C ILE A 302 -11.85 -16.86 11.20
N PRO A 303 -11.71 -16.60 12.52
CA PRO A 303 -11.80 -15.26 13.08
C PRO A 303 -10.78 -14.26 12.52
N LEU A 304 -9.62 -14.73 12.02
CA LEU A 304 -8.59 -13.86 11.45
C LEU A 304 -9.09 -13.09 10.23
N HIS A 305 -10.10 -13.63 9.52
CA HIS A 305 -10.72 -12.88 8.43
C HIS A 305 -11.33 -11.56 8.93
N TYR A 306 -12.05 -11.59 10.03
CA TYR A 306 -12.69 -10.41 10.62
C TYR A 306 -11.73 -9.55 11.45
N MET A 307 -10.66 -10.13 12.00
CA MET A 307 -9.59 -9.37 12.66
C MET A 307 -8.84 -8.46 11.67
N SER A 308 -8.95 -8.70 10.37
CA SER A 308 -8.42 -7.79 9.34
C SER A 308 -8.94 -6.34 9.48
N GLY A 309 -10.09 -6.11 10.12
CA GLY A 309 -10.59 -4.78 10.43
C GLY A 309 -9.60 -3.94 11.27
N PHE A 310 -8.96 -4.56 12.27
CA PHE A 310 -7.91 -3.89 13.06
C PHE A 310 -6.65 -3.60 12.24
N ILE A 311 -6.29 -4.51 11.34
CA ILE A 311 -5.13 -4.32 10.46
C ILE A 311 -5.37 -3.17 9.46
N PHE A 312 -6.59 -3.06 8.92
CA PHE A 312 -6.95 -1.92 8.07
C PHE A 312 -6.88 -0.61 8.86
N LEU A 313 -7.40 -0.57 10.10
CA LEU A 313 -7.27 0.60 10.97
C LEU A 313 -5.80 0.98 11.20
N ILE A 314 -4.94 0.02 11.52
CA ILE A 314 -3.50 0.24 11.69
C ILE A 314 -2.91 0.84 10.41
N ASN A 315 -3.24 0.28 9.24
CA ASN A 315 -2.74 0.78 7.95
C ASN A 315 -3.24 2.20 7.62
N PHE A 316 -4.42 2.60 8.10
CA PHE A 316 -4.90 3.97 7.98
C PHE A 316 -4.17 4.94 8.93
N LEU A 317 -3.90 4.50 10.15
CA LEU A 317 -3.27 5.33 11.18
C LEU A 317 -1.79 5.60 10.91
N ILE A 318 -1.04 4.61 10.39
CA ILE A 318 0.41 4.75 10.15
C ILE A 318 0.74 5.98 9.30
N PRO A 319 0.21 6.17 8.08
CA PRO A 319 0.58 7.33 7.26
C PRO A 319 0.06 8.65 7.87
N VAL A 320 -1.11 8.65 8.52
CA VAL A 320 -1.66 9.84 9.18
C VAL A 320 -0.76 10.29 10.33
N ILE A 321 -0.40 9.38 11.24
CA ILE A 321 0.47 9.69 12.37
C ILE A 321 1.87 10.09 11.89
N SER A 322 2.40 9.38 10.91
CA SER A 322 3.71 9.67 10.31
C SER A 322 3.76 11.10 9.76
N LEU A 323 2.78 11.50 8.96
CA LEU A 323 2.69 12.84 8.36
C LEU A 323 2.48 13.95 9.40
N VAL A 324 1.67 13.69 10.43
CA VAL A 324 1.39 14.68 11.48
C VAL A 324 2.59 14.90 12.40
N LEU A 325 3.30 13.82 12.74
CA LEU A 325 4.46 13.90 13.64
C LEU A 325 5.79 14.15 12.91
N GLY A 326 5.82 14.05 11.58
CA GLY A 326 7.05 14.16 10.80
C GLY A 326 8.05 13.04 11.06
N VAL A 327 7.56 11.82 11.37
CA VAL A 327 8.39 10.65 11.71
C VAL A 327 8.14 9.51 10.74
N SER A 328 9.17 8.72 10.39
CA SER A 328 9.02 7.57 9.52
C SER A 328 8.93 6.26 10.31
N PRO A 329 8.06 5.31 9.92
CA PRO A 329 8.04 3.97 10.54
C PRO A 329 9.29 3.15 10.21
N MET A 330 9.92 3.38 9.07
CA MET A 330 11.10 2.65 8.62
C MET A 330 12.08 3.60 7.92
N HIS A 331 13.36 3.37 8.14
CA HIS A 331 14.46 4.03 7.41
C HIS A 331 14.98 3.06 6.35
N ILE A 332 14.34 3.03 5.20
CA ILE A 332 14.70 2.19 4.07
C ILE A 332 14.55 3.02 2.79
N ASP A 333 15.48 2.88 1.87
CA ASP A 333 15.33 3.56 0.59
C ASP A 333 14.24 2.88 -0.29
N LEU A 334 13.74 3.62 -1.28
CA LEU A 334 12.66 3.16 -2.12
C LEU A 334 13.05 1.96 -2.99
N THR A 335 14.33 1.88 -3.39
CA THR A 335 14.85 0.79 -4.22
C THR A 335 14.92 -0.50 -3.42
N ASP A 336 15.51 -0.46 -2.21
CA ASP A 336 15.61 -1.63 -1.34
C ASP A 336 14.23 -2.08 -0.87
N PHE A 337 13.33 -1.15 -0.53
CA PHE A 337 11.93 -1.47 -0.24
C PHE A 337 11.26 -2.19 -1.41
N GLY A 338 11.44 -1.68 -2.64
CA GLY A 338 10.92 -2.33 -3.84
C GLY A 338 11.48 -3.74 -4.04
N LEU A 339 12.79 -3.92 -3.90
CA LEU A 339 13.45 -5.22 -4.04
C LEU A 339 12.99 -6.26 -3.01
N ILE A 340 12.57 -5.81 -1.82
CA ILE A 340 12.08 -6.66 -0.74
C ILE A 340 10.59 -7.00 -0.95
N VAL A 341 9.77 -5.99 -1.31
CA VAL A 341 8.32 -6.12 -1.35
C VAL A 341 7.81 -6.68 -2.67
N LEU A 342 8.35 -6.24 -3.81
CA LEU A 342 7.83 -6.62 -5.13
C LEU A 342 7.88 -8.13 -5.41
N PRO A 343 8.95 -8.89 -5.09
CA PRO A 343 8.95 -10.33 -5.28
C PRO A 343 7.89 -11.05 -4.43
N MET A 344 7.67 -10.59 -3.21
CA MET A 344 6.65 -11.14 -2.32
C MET A 344 5.25 -10.86 -2.85
N ALA A 345 4.97 -9.63 -3.26
CA ALA A 345 3.71 -9.22 -3.86
C ALA A 345 3.44 -9.99 -5.17
N ALA A 346 4.44 -10.15 -6.02
CA ALA A 346 4.34 -10.92 -7.25
C ALA A 346 4.01 -12.40 -6.98
N CYS A 347 4.67 -13.04 -6.00
CA CYS A 347 4.37 -14.42 -5.61
C CYS A 347 2.92 -14.55 -5.11
N ILE A 348 2.45 -13.62 -4.27
CA ILE A 348 1.06 -13.62 -3.79
C ILE A 348 0.09 -13.52 -4.95
N ILE A 349 0.31 -12.58 -5.87
CA ILE A 349 -0.56 -12.35 -7.03
C ILE A 349 -0.58 -13.57 -7.95
N LEU A 350 0.59 -14.14 -8.26
CA LEU A 350 0.72 -15.30 -9.15
C LEU A 350 0.07 -16.55 -8.57
N ILE A 351 0.30 -16.85 -7.28
CA ILE A 351 -0.31 -18.00 -6.62
C ILE A 351 -1.83 -17.83 -6.56
N ARG A 352 -2.29 -16.64 -6.18
CA ARG A 352 -3.73 -16.33 -6.16
C ARG A 352 -4.36 -16.44 -7.53
N HIS A 353 -3.65 -16.03 -8.57
CA HIS A 353 -4.09 -16.19 -9.96
C HIS A 353 -4.19 -17.66 -10.38
N PHE A 354 -3.18 -18.46 -10.05
CA PHE A 354 -3.16 -19.90 -10.37
C PHE A 354 -4.34 -20.62 -9.68
N VAL A 355 -4.61 -20.31 -8.43
CA VAL A 355 -5.69 -20.91 -7.62
C VAL A 355 -7.09 -20.58 -8.16
N GLN A 356 -7.24 -19.53 -8.96
CA GLN A 356 -8.50 -19.18 -9.62
C GLN A 356 -9.05 -20.29 -10.52
N TRP A 357 -8.24 -21.28 -10.91
CA TRP A 357 -8.71 -22.45 -11.67
C TRP A 357 -9.72 -23.29 -10.93
N TRP A 358 -9.74 -23.22 -9.60
CA TRP A 358 -10.69 -23.92 -8.75
C TRP A 358 -11.89 -23.03 -8.33
N VAL A 359 -12.01 -21.83 -8.90
CA VAL A 359 -13.24 -21.06 -8.86
C VAL A 359 -14.20 -21.66 -9.87
N MET A 360 -15.47 -21.83 -9.46
CA MET A 360 -16.44 -22.68 -10.16
C MET A 360 -16.68 -22.24 -11.59
N GLU A 361 -16.99 -20.97 -11.78
CA GLU A 361 -17.35 -20.44 -13.09
C GLU A 361 -16.21 -19.62 -13.69
N ASP A 362 -15.98 -19.75 -14.99
CA ASP A 362 -14.91 -19.05 -15.70
C ASP A 362 -15.08 -17.53 -15.64
N GLU A 363 -16.31 -17.06 -15.59
CA GLU A 363 -16.69 -15.64 -15.51
C GLU A 363 -16.37 -15.03 -14.14
N GLU A 364 -16.37 -15.84 -13.09
CA GLU A 364 -16.06 -15.44 -11.73
C GLU A 364 -14.53 -15.34 -11.49
N ARG A 365 -13.71 -15.89 -12.40
CA ARG A 365 -12.26 -15.86 -12.29
C ARG A 365 -11.70 -14.45 -12.52
N GLY A 366 -10.76 -14.00 -11.69
CA GLY A 366 -10.12 -12.70 -11.85
C GLY A 366 -9.45 -12.17 -10.57
N PHE A 367 -9.03 -10.91 -10.62
CA PHE A 367 -8.33 -10.28 -9.48
C PHE A 367 -9.24 -9.93 -8.30
N HIS A 368 -10.54 -9.96 -8.45
CA HIS A 368 -11.55 -9.63 -7.42
C HIS A 368 -11.30 -8.27 -6.74
N VAL A 369 -10.89 -7.28 -7.54
CA VAL A 369 -10.52 -5.94 -7.05
C VAL A 369 -11.68 -5.26 -6.31
N VAL A 370 -12.89 -5.35 -6.87
CA VAL A 370 -14.09 -4.73 -6.27
C VAL A 370 -14.39 -5.34 -4.90
N GLY A 371 -14.28 -6.67 -4.79
CA GLY A 371 -14.42 -7.39 -3.51
C GLY A 371 -13.39 -6.95 -2.47
N GLY A 372 -12.13 -6.80 -2.88
CA GLY A 372 -11.05 -6.34 -2.00
C GLY A 372 -11.26 -4.90 -1.52
N LEU A 373 -11.64 -3.99 -2.42
CA LEU A 373 -11.90 -2.59 -2.08
C LEU A 373 -13.11 -2.45 -1.13
N LEU A 374 -14.19 -3.18 -1.39
CA LEU A 374 -15.35 -3.19 -0.52
C LEU A 374 -15.04 -3.78 0.87
N LEU A 375 -14.20 -4.82 0.92
CA LEU A 375 -13.74 -5.42 2.18
C LEU A 375 -12.97 -4.42 3.04
N ILE A 376 -12.07 -3.63 2.44
CA ILE A 376 -11.33 -2.58 3.15
C ILE A 376 -12.30 -1.55 3.74
N GLY A 377 -13.31 -1.11 2.99
CA GLY A 377 -14.33 -0.18 3.48
C GLY A 377 -15.23 -0.72 4.61
N THR A 378 -15.18 -2.04 4.85
CA THR A 378 -15.97 -2.73 5.91
C THR A 378 -15.22 -2.80 7.25
N TRP A 379 -14.01 -2.27 7.33
CA TRP A 379 -13.09 -2.37 8.48
C TRP A 379 -13.76 -2.13 9.84
N TRP A 380 -14.56 -1.10 9.97
CA TRP A 380 -15.20 -0.69 11.22
C TRP A 380 -16.34 -1.63 11.64
N ILE A 381 -17.03 -2.26 10.70
CA ILE A 381 -18.07 -3.27 10.95
C ILE A 381 -17.45 -4.50 11.61
N PHE A 382 -16.28 -4.92 11.16
CA PHE A 382 -15.56 -6.05 11.75
C PHE A 382 -15.11 -5.76 13.19
N ILE A 383 -14.57 -4.54 13.43
CA ILE A 383 -14.23 -4.09 14.78
C ILE A 383 -15.48 -4.03 15.66
N LEU A 384 -16.59 -3.52 15.13
CA LEU A 384 -17.85 -3.44 15.86
C LEU A 384 -18.38 -4.83 16.25
N GLY A 385 -18.27 -5.81 15.35
CA GLY A 385 -18.62 -7.21 15.62
C GLY A 385 -17.81 -7.80 16.79
N PHE A 386 -16.51 -7.54 16.82
CA PHE A 386 -15.62 -7.94 17.92
C PHE A 386 -16.00 -7.24 19.24
N VAL A 387 -16.16 -5.93 19.23
CA VAL A 387 -16.55 -5.15 20.41
C VAL A 387 -17.89 -5.61 20.96
N TYR A 388 -18.88 -5.86 20.11
CA TYR A 388 -20.20 -6.37 20.55
C TYR A 388 -20.10 -7.77 21.15
N THR A 389 -19.15 -8.61 20.71
CA THR A 389 -18.89 -9.91 21.32
C THR A 389 -18.37 -9.74 22.75
N LEU A 390 -17.32 -8.92 22.93
CA LEU A 390 -16.73 -8.70 24.26
C LEU A 390 -17.71 -8.03 25.22
N ALA A 391 -18.54 -7.09 24.74
CA ALA A 391 -19.55 -6.40 25.53
C ALA A 391 -20.81 -7.25 25.80
N GLY A 392 -20.89 -8.48 25.27
CA GLY A 392 -22.07 -9.34 25.41
C GLY A 392 -23.34 -8.75 24.76
N LYS A 393 -23.20 -7.75 23.87
CA LYS A 393 -24.35 -7.08 23.26
C LYS A 393 -25.09 -8.02 22.30
N LYS A 394 -26.36 -8.26 22.58
CA LYS A 394 -27.22 -9.08 21.71
C LYS A 394 -27.58 -8.27 20.45
N ILE A 395 -27.42 -8.90 19.28
CA ILE A 395 -27.90 -8.38 18.01
C ILE A 395 -29.13 -9.22 17.63
N PRO A 396 -30.28 -8.60 17.31
CA PRO A 396 -31.43 -9.34 16.84
C PRO A 396 -31.08 -10.05 15.51
N TYR A 397 -31.59 -11.27 15.37
CA TYR A 397 -31.54 -11.96 14.11
C TYR A 397 -32.55 -11.29 13.16
N VAL A 398 -32.02 -10.58 12.15
CA VAL A 398 -32.82 -9.97 11.10
C VAL A 398 -32.37 -10.58 9.78
N PRO A 399 -33.27 -11.11 8.96
CA PRO A 399 -32.96 -11.54 7.60
C PRO A 399 -32.29 -10.40 6.83
N THR A 400 -31.35 -10.73 5.94
CA THR A 400 -30.72 -9.71 5.09
C THR A 400 -31.76 -9.16 4.12
N PRO A 401 -32.05 -7.83 4.11
CA PRO A 401 -33.00 -7.25 3.17
C PRO A 401 -32.59 -7.56 1.73
N LYS A 402 -33.55 -8.00 0.93
CA LYS A 402 -33.36 -8.38 -0.48
C LYS A 402 -33.97 -7.36 -1.46
N ASP A 403 -34.74 -6.41 -0.95
CA ASP A 403 -35.26 -5.26 -1.69
C ASP A 403 -34.11 -4.29 -2.02
N GLY A 404 -33.90 -3.98 -3.28
CA GLY A 404 -32.85 -3.10 -3.78
C GLY A 404 -32.99 -1.62 -3.41
N ASN A 405 -34.04 -1.25 -2.65
CA ASN A 405 -34.31 0.12 -2.24
C ASN A 405 -33.56 0.48 -0.99
N GLU A 406 -32.58 1.37 -1.12
CA GLU A 406 -31.82 1.89 0.00
C GLU A 406 -32.24 3.32 0.34
N ALA A 407 -32.74 3.52 1.57
CA ALA A 407 -32.93 4.83 2.16
C ALA A 407 -31.58 5.58 2.31
N ASN A 408 -31.58 6.75 2.90
CA ASN A 408 -30.36 7.53 3.12
C ASN A 408 -29.30 6.72 3.89
N ASN A 409 -28.17 6.40 3.23
CA ASN A 409 -27.08 5.60 3.78
C ASN A 409 -25.85 6.42 4.22
N TRP A 410 -25.94 7.75 4.28
CA TRP A 410 -24.84 8.62 4.71
C TRP A 410 -24.29 8.28 6.11
N PRO A 411 -25.11 7.96 7.13
CA PRO A 411 -24.61 7.57 8.44
C PRO A 411 -23.68 6.35 8.39
N LEU A 412 -23.92 5.42 7.47
CA LEU A 412 -23.10 4.21 7.30
C LEU A 412 -21.72 4.53 6.69
N ASN A 413 -21.59 5.65 6.01
CA ASN A 413 -20.32 6.12 5.42
C ASN A 413 -19.50 7.00 6.35
N VAL A 414 -20.03 7.43 7.52
CA VAL A 414 -19.33 8.35 8.45
C VAL A 414 -17.93 7.84 8.83
N PRO A 415 -17.70 6.56 9.23
CA PRO A 415 -16.35 6.10 9.57
C PRO A 415 -15.38 6.21 8.38
N ASN A 416 -15.85 5.92 7.15
CA ASN A 416 -15.04 6.04 5.94
C ASN A 416 -14.77 7.50 5.57
N LEU A 417 -15.73 8.42 5.81
CA LEU A 417 -15.53 9.86 5.65
C LEU A 417 -14.51 10.43 6.65
N VAL A 418 -14.51 9.92 7.88
CA VAL A 418 -13.50 10.30 8.89
C VAL A 418 -12.10 9.89 8.44
N VAL A 419 -11.91 8.65 7.96
CA VAL A 419 -10.61 8.20 7.43
C VAL A 419 -10.20 9.03 6.22
N LEU A 420 -11.12 9.34 5.31
CA LEU A 420 -10.86 10.19 4.14
C LEU A 420 -10.43 11.59 4.57
N GLY A 421 -11.19 12.24 5.44
CA GLY A 421 -10.92 13.61 5.88
C GLY A 421 -9.61 13.73 6.67
N THR A 422 -9.36 12.80 7.60
CA THR A 422 -8.10 12.77 8.36
C THR A 422 -6.89 12.50 7.48
N SER A 423 -7.00 11.60 6.48
CA SER A 423 -5.92 11.32 5.52
C SER A 423 -5.62 12.54 4.64
N LEU A 424 -6.64 13.23 4.10
CA LEU A 424 -6.45 14.45 3.33
C LEU A 424 -5.82 15.58 4.16
N ALA A 425 -6.31 15.79 5.38
CA ALA A 425 -5.75 16.79 6.29
C ALA A 425 -4.28 16.48 6.63
N ALA A 426 -3.96 15.19 6.88
CA ALA A 426 -2.60 14.77 7.16
C ALA A 426 -1.66 14.95 5.95
N ILE A 427 -2.12 14.67 4.72
CA ILE A 427 -1.35 14.91 3.48
C ILE A 427 -1.00 16.40 3.37
N ILE A 428 -2.02 17.28 3.46
CA ILE A 428 -1.83 18.72 3.32
C ILE A 428 -0.88 19.24 4.42
N TYR A 429 -1.14 18.87 5.67
CA TYR A 429 -0.34 19.30 6.80
C TYR A 429 1.10 18.80 6.72
N GLY A 430 1.29 17.47 6.49
CA GLY A 430 2.62 16.84 6.49
C GLY A 430 3.52 17.36 5.36
N LEU A 431 2.99 17.48 4.15
CA LEU A 431 3.76 18.00 3.00
C LEU A 431 4.06 19.52 3.14
N TYR A 432 3.15 20.28 3.77
CA TYR A 432 3.40 21.70 4.05
C TYR A 432 4.47 21.89 5.14
N GLN A 433 4.50 21.02 6.15
CA GLN A 433 5.47 21.12 7.25
C GLN A 433 6.85 20.61 6.88
N ASP A 434 6.92 19.48 6.17
CA ASP A 434 8.18 18.79 5.90
C ASP A 434 8.07 18.05 4.56
N LEU A 435 8.59 18.66 3.49
CA LEU A 435 8.62 18.08 2.16
C LEU A 435 9.89 17.23 2.00
N ASN A 436 9.82 15.99 2.42
CA ASN A 436 10.91 15.02 2.29
C ASN A 436 10.41 13.71 1.62
N PRO A 437 11.31 12.83 1.14
CA PRO A 437 10.91 11.58 0.47
C PRO A 437 10.02 10.67 1.32
N TYR A 438 10.26 10.55 2.61
CA TYR A 438 9.43 9.73 3.49
C TYR A 438 8.00 10.28 3.61
N ASN A 439 7.85 11.58 3.76
CA ASN A 439 6.54 12.22 3.82
C ASN A 439 5.81 12.12 2.48
N ILE A 440 6.50 12.17 1.35
CA ILE A 440 5.90 11.95 0.03
C ILE A 440 5.40 10.51 -0.10
N ILE A 441 6.18 9.52 0.34
CA ILE A 441 5.76 8.11 0.36
C ILE A 441 4.55 7.92 1.28
N MET A 442 4.58 8.49 2.49
CA MET A 442 3.46 8.42 3.43
C MET A 442 2.21 9.15 2.90
N ALA A 443 2.38 10.27 2.22
CA ALA A 443 1.29 10.95 1.52
C ALA A 443 0.71 10.10 0.39
N GLY A 444 1.55 9.35 -0.33
CA GLY A 444 1.11 8.34 -1.31
C GLY A 444 0.26 7.24 -0.67
N PHE A 445 0.67 6.67 0.47
CA PHE A 445 -0.13 5.68 1.21
C PHE A 445 -1.42 6.28 1.76
N ALA A 446 -1.40 7.50 2.30
CA ALA A 446 -2.62 8.20 2.71
C ALA A 446 -3.55 8.48 1.52
N GLY A 447 -2.99 8.79 0.33
CA GLY A 447 -3.74 8.94 -0.93
C GLY A 447 -4.40 7.63 -1.36
N ILE A 448 -3.73 6.50 -1.20
CA ILE A 448 -4.32 5.17 -1.43
C ILE A 448 -5.48 4.92 -0.46
N ASN A 449 -5.36 5.30 0.81
CA ASN A 449 -6.46 5.21 1.78
C ASN A 449 -7.65 6.09 1.35
N CYS A 450 -7.38 7.31 0.89
CA CYS A 450 -8.43 8.18 0.32
C CYS A 450 -9.15 7.51 -0.86
N PHE A 451 -8.40 6.89 -1.76
CA PHE A 451 -8.96 6.16 -2.90
C PHE A 451 -9.88 5.01 -2.45
N PHE A 452 -9.47 4.22 -1.45
CA PHE A 452 -10.28 3.12 -0.91
C PHE A 452 -11.59 3.63 -0.30
N MET A 453 -11.53 4.71 0.46
CA MET A 453 -12.72 5.30 1.08
C MET A 453 -13.64 5.92 0.03
N CYS A 454 -13.10 6.67 -0.92
CA CYS A 454 -13.86 7.23 -2.04
C CYS A 454 -14.55 6.14 -2.85
N PHE A 455 -13.88 5.01 -3.13
CA PHE A 455 -14.47 3.88 -3.83
C PHE A 455 -15.70 3.33 -3.07
N THR A 456 -15.56 3.07 -1.76
CA THR A 456 -16.66 2.53 -0.95
C THR A 456 -17.86 3.47 -0.89
N ILE A 457 -17.60 4.78 -0.71
CA ILE A 457 -18.63 5.82 -0.70
C ILE A 457 -19.32 5.88 -2.08
N ALA A 458 -18.54 5.88 -3.17
CA ALA A 458 -19.08 5.90 -4.53
C ALA A 458 -19.89 4.63 -4.84
N ALA A 459 -19.42 3.45 -4.42
CA ALA A 459 -20.16 2.20 -4.58
C ALA A 459 -21.51 2.24 -3.85
N SER A 460 -21.56 2.80 -2.64
CA SER A 460 -22.78 2.97 -1.87
C SER A 460 -23.78 3.96 -2.50
N ARG A 461 -23.31 4.85 -3.38
CA ARG A 461 -24.09 5.89 -4.05
C ARG A 461 -24.26 5.65 -5.54
N GLN A 462 -23.95 4.46 -6.01
CA GLN A 462 -23.90 4.16 -7.44
C GLN A 462 -25.20 4.51 -8.16
N GLN A 463 -26.38 4.20 -7.59
CA GLN A 463 -27.67 4.53 -8.19
C GLN A 463 -27.88 6.04 -8.31
N GLN A 464 -27.59 6.79 -7.25
CA GLN A 464 -27.71 8.26 -7.25
C GLN A 464 -26.73 8.91 -8.21
N LEU A 465 -25.47 8.43 -8.26
CA LEU A 465 -24.46 8.89 -9.21
C LEU A 465 -24.89 8.62 -10.66
N HIS A 466 -25.54 7.48 -10.92
CA HIS A 466 -26.08 7.15 -12.23
C HIS A 466 -27.19 8.14 -12.65
N VAL A 467 -28.13 8.42 -11.76
CA VAL A 467 -29.19 9.41 -12.00
C VAL A 467 -28.61 10.81 -12.24
N LEU A 468 -27.59 11.21 -11.43
CA LEU A 468 -26.92 12.49 -11.59
C LEU A 468 -26.17 12.58 -12.92
N SER A 469 -25.52 11.49 -13.35
CA SER A 469 -24.79 11.44 -14.62
C SER A 469 -25.70 11.63 -15.82
N HIS A 470 -26.96 11.21 -15.75
CA HIS A 470 -27.92 11.44 -16.83
C HIS A 470 -28.43 12.88 -16.91
N LYS A 471 -28.37 13.64 -15.81
CA LYS A 471 -28.83 15.04 -15.75
C LYS A 471 -27.81 16.07 -16.24
N HIS A 472 -26.51 15.72 -16.24
CA HIS A 472 -25.42 16.67 -16.57
C HIS A 472 -24.61 16.17 -17.77
N PRO A 473 -24.51 16.94 -18.89
CA PRO A 473 -23.82 16.52 -20.12
C PRO A 473 -22.35 16.14 -19.91
N VAL A 474 -21.62 16.87 -19.05
CA VAL A 474 -20.20 16.59 -18.75
C VAL A 474 -20.05 15.24 -18.03
N LEU A 475 -20.94 14.96 -17.07
CA LEU A 475 -20.95 13.68 -16.34
C LEU A 475 -21.37 12.51 -17.23
N GLN A 476 -22.24 12.77 -18.20
CA GLN A 476 -22.67 11.79 -19.19
C GLN A 476 -21.49 11.42 -20.12
N SER A 477 -20.76 12.40 -20.62
CA SER A 477 -19.56 12.18 -21.45
C SER A 477 -18.47 11.43 -20.66
N PHE A 478 -18.23 11.80 -19.40
CA PHE A 478 -17.31 11.10 -18.52
C PHE A 478 -17.73 9.66 -18.21
N SER A 479 -19.04 9.43 -17.97
CA SER A 479 -19.60 8.08 -17.78
C SER A 479 -19.44 7.21 -19.03
N LYS A 480 -19.63 7.79 -20.23
CA LYS A 480 -19.42 7.11 -21.52
C LYS A 480 -17.96 6.75 -21.70
N TRP A 481 -17.04 7.69 -21.47
CA TRP A 481 -15.61 7.46 -21.52
C TRP A 481 -15.16 6.37 -20.53
N LEU A 482 -15.67 6.38 -19.29
CA LEU A 482 -15.41 5.31 -18.30
C LEU A 482 -15.91 3.94 -18.75
N LYS A 483 -17.08 3.87 -19.41
CA LYS A 483 -17.61 2.61 -19.96
C LYS A 483 -16.72 2.08 -21.08
N GLU A 484 -16.27 2.95 -21.98
CA GLU A 484 -15.34 2.60 -23.07
C GLU A 484 -13.97 2.15 -22.51
N LEU A 485 -13.43 2.90 -21.54
CA LEU A 485 -12.20 2.53 -20.83
C LEU A 485 -12.33 1.17 -20.15
N LYS A 486 -13.45 0.91 -19.47
CA LYS A 486 -13.75 -0.37 -18.83
C LYS A 486 -13.82 -1.52 -19.85
N GLY A 487 -14.44 -1.29 -21.04
CA GLY A 487 -14.48 -2.26 -22.12
C GLY A 487 -13.09 -2.58 -22.66
N ASN A 488 -12.29 -1.57 -22.96
CA ASN A 488 -10.91 -1.73 -23.42
C ASN A 488 -10.01 -2.38 -22.35
N PHE A 489 -10.17 -1.98 -21.10
CA PHE A 489 -9.45 -2.55 -19.98
C PHE A 489 -9.85 -4.01 -19.72
N TRP A 490 -11.11 -4.40 -19.99
CA TRP A 490 -11.56 -5.77 -19.84
C TRP A 490 -10.86 -6.69 -20.84
N ILE A 491 -10.71 -6.27 -22.10
CA ILE A 491 -9.98 -7.03 -23.15
C ILE A 491 -8.50 -7.15 -22.77
N LEU A 492 -7.89 -6.04 -22.35
CA LEU A 492 -6.50 -6.00 -21.91
C LEU A 492 -6.28 -6.92 -20.69
N ARG A 493 -7.16 -6.81 -19.70
CA ARG A 493 -7.16 -7.66 -18.50
C ARG A 493 -7.24 -9.14 -18.84
N ARG A 494 -8.12 -9.55 -19.77
CA ARG A 494 -8.25 -10.94 -20.20
C ARG A 494 -7.02 -11.43 -20.91
N ARG A 495 -6.37 -10.60 -21.73
CA ARG A 495 -5.10 -10.92 -22.41
C ARG A 495 -3.95 -11.03 -21.40
N ILE A 496 -3.83 -10.08 -20.47
CA ILE A 496 -2.83 -10.12 -19.40
C ILE A 496 -3.06 -11.35 -18.52
N TYR A 497 -4.29 -11.62 -18.14
CA TYR A 497 -4.66 -12.76 -17.33
C TYR A 497 -4.27 -14.08 -18.00
N SER A 498 -4.58 -14.25 -19.28
CA SER A 498 -4.18 -15.42 -20.06
C SER A 498 -2.66 -15.51 -20.25
N GLY A 499 -1.99 -14.39 -20.54
CA GLY A 499 -0.54 -14.30 -20.69
C GLY A 499 0.22 -14.58 -19.40
N MET A 500 -0.23 -14.03 -18.27
CA MET A 500 0.34 -14.31 -16.95
C MET A 500 0.21 -15.78 -16.56
N ARG A 501 -0.87 -16.41 -16.92
CA ARG A 501 -1.08 -17.85 -16.69
C ARG A 501 -0.02 -18.69 -17.41
N THR A 502 0.27 -18.34 -18.68
CA THR A 502 1.26 -19.06 -19.51
C THR A 502 2.69 -18.75 -19.06
N ALA A 503 2.94 -17.50 -18.64
CA ALA A 503 4.27 -17.02 -18.28
C ALA A 503 4.54 -17.03 -16.76
N ALA A 504 3.59 -17.42 -15.93
CA ALA A 504 3.68 -17.33 -14.46
C ALA A 504 4.95 -17.98 -13.90
N PHE A 505 5.31 -19.15 -14.39
CA PHE A 505 6.53 -19.85 -13.98
C PHE A 505 7.80 -19.08 -14.38
N LEU A 506 7.87 -18.61 -15.63
CA LEU A 506 9.01 -17.82 -16.12
C LEU A 506 9.15 -16.49 -15.39
N ILE A 507 8.04 -15.80 -15.12
CA ILE A 507 8.02 -14.55 -14.35
C ILE A 507 8.51 -14.81 -12.92
N MET A 508 8.08 -15.89 -12.28
CA MET A 508 8.51 -16.25 -10.93
C MET A 508 10.00 -16.56 -10.88
N VAL A 509 10.52 -17.35 -11.85
CA VAL A 509 11.95 -17.64 -11.97
C VAL A 509 12.75 -16.37 -12.20
N LEU A 510 12.30 -15.49 -13.09
CA LEU A 510 12.93 -14.19 -13.36
C LEU A 510 12.98 -13.32 -12.11
N LEU A 511 11.88 -13.20 -11.38
CA LEU A 511 11.81 -12.41 -10.14
C LEU A 511 12.73 -12.97 -9.05
N ILE A 512 12.77 -14.28 -8.88
CA ILE A 512 13.70 -14.94 -7.93
C ILE A 512 15.15 -14.67 -8.34
N SER A 513 15.47 -14.83 -9.64
CA SER A 513 16.81 -14.58 -10.17
C SER A 513 17.23 -13.13 -10.00
N LEU A 514 16.34 -12.16 -10.26
CA LEU A 514 16.57 -10.73 -10.02
C LEU A 514 16.79 -10.45 -8.53
N THR A 515 15.98 -11.05 -7.65
CA THR A 515 16.14 -10.88 -6.19
C THR A 515 17.49 -11.40 -5.71
N ILE A 516 17.95 -12.57 -6.22
CA ILE A 516 19.27 -13.12 -5.89
C ILE A 516 20.39 -12.24 -6.46
N TYR A 517 20.24 -11.78 -7.71
CA TYR A 517 21.22 -10.91 -8.34
C TYR A 517 21.39 -9.59 -7.60
N PHE A 518 20.31 -8.89 -7.34
CA PHE A 518 20.33 -7.61 -6.63
C PHE A 518 20.69 -7.78 -5.15
N GLY A 519 20.30 -8.88 -4.50
CA GLY A 519 20.73 -9.20 -3.13
C GLY A 519 22.24 -9.40 -3.03
N LYS A 520 22.88 -10.03 -4.02
CA LYS A 520 24.35 -10.15 -4.09
C LYS A 520 25.05 -8.82 -4.35
N PHE A 521 24.45 -7.97 -5.18
CA PHE A 521 24.96 -6.63 -5.47
C PHE A 521 24.84 -5.73 -4.22
N SER A 522 23.72 -5.84 -3.50
CA SER A 522 23.50 -5.17 -2.21
C SER A 522 24.57 -5.52 -1.17
N SER A 523 24.95 -6.79 -1.04
CA SER A 523 25.99 -7.20 -0.07
C SER A 523 27.40 -6.66 -0.37
N ARG A 524 27.69 -6.35 -1.64
CA ARG A 524 28.98 -5.78 -2.05
C ARG A 524 29.06 -4.29 -1.73
N THR A 525 27.94 -3.59 -1.88
CA THR A 525 27.84 -2.16 -1.56
C THR A 525 27.65 -1.89 -0.07
N GLU A 526 27.12 -2.86 0.70
CA GLU A 526 27.02 -2.78 2.16
C GLU A 526 28.43 -2.68 2.81
N LYS A 527 29.43 -3.29 2.17
CA LYS A 527 30.84 -3.14 2.56
C LYS A 527 31.39 -1.74 2.29
N GLU A 528 31.05 -1.18 1.12
CA GLU A 528 31.45 0.19 0.73
C GLU A 528 30.74 1.25 1.58
N GLU A 529 29.45 1.02 1.93
CA GLU A 529 28.69 1.87 2.84
C GLU A 529 29.17 1.77 4.29
N ARG A 530 29.59 0.59 4.72
CA ARG A 530 30.19 0.43 6.06
C ARG A 530 31.45 1.23 6.18
N LEU A 531 32.27 1.23 5.11
CA LEU A 531 33.47 2.07 5.03
C LEU A 531 33.15 3.56 5.01
N ALA A 532 32.07 3.96 4.24
CA ALA A 532 31.61 5.34 4.18
C ALA A 532 31.03 5.81 5.53
N ARG A 533 30.24 4.97 6.22
CA ARG A 533 29.71 5.25 7.57
C ARG A 533 30.82 5.26 8.64
N GLU A 534 31.81 4.40 8.53
CA GLU A 534 32.98 4.42 9.42
C GLU A 534 33.79 5.72 9.23
N ASN A 535 33.91 6.19 7.97
CA ASN A 535 34.50 7.47 7.66
C ASN A 535 33.66 8.65 8.16
N GLU A 536 32.35 8.61 7.99
CA GLU A 536 31.41 9.63 8.49
C GLU A 536 31.39 9.67 10.03
N LEU A 537 31.37 8.50 10.70
CA LEU A 537 31.51 8.39 12.16
C LEU A 537 32.89 8.83 12.65
N HIS A 538 33.92 8.58 11.86
CA HIS A 538 35.27 9.07 12.16
C HIS A 538 35.31 10.60 12.05
N MET A 539 34.72 11.18 11.03
CA MET A 539 34.58 12.63 10.88
C MET A 539 33.71 13.24 12.00
N GLN A 540 32.60 12.61 12.38
CA GLN A 540 31.78 13.07 13.52
C GLN A 540 32.53 12.95 14.86
N ARG A 541 33.40 11.94 15.04
CA ARG A 541 34.24 11.81 16.22
C ARG A 541 35.37 12.85 16.23
N LEU A 542 35.97 13.19 15.09
CA LEU A 542 36.95 14.26 14.95
C LEU A 542 36.29 15.62 15.24
N VAL A 543 35.13 15.91 14.74
CA VAL A 543 34.35 17.13 15.05
C VAL A 543 34.01 17.17 16.55
N ARG A 544 33.61 16.05 17.15
CA ARG A 544 33.23 15.95 18.58
C ARG A 544 34.49 16.03 19.51
N ASN A 545 35.62 15.47 19.12
CA ASN A 545 36.84 15.54 19.89
C ASN A 545 37.53 16.92 19.76
N ASN A 546 37.39 17.57 18.59
CA ASN A 546 37.87 18.94 18.39
C ASN A 546 36.96 20.02 19.01
N SER A 547 35.69 19.70 19.30
CA SER A 547 34.82 20.61 20.07
C SER A 547 35.12 20.62 21.56
N ALA A 548 35.85 19.61 22.07
CA ALA A 548 36.31 19.58 23.46
C ALA A 548 37.64 20.32 23.66
N ASP A 549 38.44 20.57 22.59
CA ASP A 549 39.69 21.32 22.65
C ASP A 549 39.74 22.33 21.49
N SER A 550 39.50 23.59 21.82
CA SER A 550 39.80 24.91 21.25
C SER A 550 40.33 25.07 19.79
N GLY A 551 40.43 24.03 18.94
CA GLY A 551 41.11 24.14 17.63
C GLY A 551 40.22 24.82 16.54
N LEU A 552 39.00 24.40 16.36
CA LEU A 552 38.13 24.95 15.31
C LEU A 552 37.73 26.43 15.49
N PRO A 553 37.44 26.94 16.71
CA PRO A 553 37.20 28.36 16.92
C PRO A 553 38.46 29.22 16.71
N ALA A 554 39.66 28.68 16.96
CA ALA A 554 40.93 29.37 16.70
C ALA A 554 41.25 29.45 15.20
N LEU A 555 40.96 28.39 14.44
CA LEU A 555 41.13 28.35 12.97
C LEU A 555 40.25 29.38 12.27
N PHE A 556 39.01 29.51 12.69
CA PHE A 556 38.09 30.51 12.13
C PHE A 556 38.41 31.94 12.61
N ARG A 557 38.98 32.15 13.81
CA ARG A 557 39.46 33.45 14.26
C ARG A 557 40.70 33.92 13.49
N ALA A 558 41.60 33.01 13.10
CA ALA A 558 42.81 33.32 12.31
C ALA A 558 42.46 33.73 10.87
N ALA A 559 41.37 33.20 10.27
CA ALA A 559 40.87 33.59 8.94
C ALA A 559 40.23 35.01 8.89
N GLY A 560 40.01 35.63 10.04
CA GLY A 560 39.38 36.96 10.17
C GLY A 560 40.32 38.16 10.20
N HIS A 561 41.64 37.97 10.06
CA HIS A 561 42.54 39.15 9.95
C HIS A 561 42.62 39.63 8.50
N PRO A 562 42.38 40.94 8.23
CA PRO A 562 42.47 41.46 6.89
C PRO A 562 43.95 41.46 6.46
N VAL A 563 44.28 40.66 5.46
CA VAL A 563 45.52 40.80 4.74
C VAL A 563 45.41 42.07 3.86
N HIS A 564 46.22 43.10 4.18
CA HIS A 564 46.37 44.27 3.35
C HIS A 564 46.99 43.90 1.99
N THR A 565 46.17 43.54 1.02
CA THR A 565 46.59 43.50 -0.38
C THR A 565 46.34 44.89 -1.01
N LYS A 566 47.38 45.41 -1.61
CA LYS A 566 47.27 46.68 -2.36
C LYS A 566 46.15 46.56 -3.38
N ARG A 567 45.17 47.44 -3.22
CA ARG A 567 44.04 47.60 -4.16
C ARG A 567 44.57 48.05 -5.51
N SER A 568 44.36 47.23 -6.54
CA SER A 568 44.20 47.74 -7.91
C SER A 568 42.68 48.00 -8.10
N ALA A 569 42.36 49.30 -8.28
CA ALA A 569 41.01 49.76 -8.39
C ALA A 569 40.48 49.44 -9.79
N THR A 570 39.43 48.61 -9.86
CA THR A 570 38.27 48.74 -10.79
C THR A 570 37.23 47.63 -10.55
N GLY A 571 36.07 48.01 -10.05
CA GLY A 571 34.87 47.18 -9.86
C GLY A 571 34.44 47.07 -8.40
N PRO A 572 33.43 47.82 -7.98
CA PRO A 572 32.94 47.74 -6.63
C PRO A 572 32.00 46.54 -6.48
N GLY A 573 32.31 45.62 -5.57
CA GLY A 573 31.26 44.82 -5.00
C GLY A 573 31.55 43.33 -4.66
N SER A 574 32.32 42.59 -5.47
CA SER A 574 32.33 41.12 -5.35
C SER A 574 33.14 40.56 -4.16
N ILE A 575 34.23 41.18 -3.80
CA ILE A 575 35.12 40.71 -2.72
C ILE A 575 34.51 40.95 -1.32
N ALA A 576 33.81 42.10 -1.17
CA ALA A 576 33.11 42.42 0.08
C ALA A 576 31.95 41.46 0.39
N PHE A 577 31.39 40.83 -0.66
CA PHE A 577 30.21 39.97 -0.54
C PHE A 577 30.50 38.63 0.16
N PHE A 578 31.67 38.07 -0.09
CA PHE A 578 32.10 36.81 0.57
C PHE A 578 33.00 37.05 1.80
N ALA A 579 33.29 38.28 2.13
CA ALA A 579 34.05 38.61 3.33
C ALA A 579 33.32 38.15 4.59
N GLY A 580 33.95 37.28 5.37
CA GLY A 580 33.34 36.70 6.58
C GLY A 580 32.46 35.50 6.33
N THR A 581 32.33 34.98 5.11
CA THR A 581 31.65 33.72 4.82
C THR A 581 32.43 32.55 5.41
N ARG A 582 31.77 31.79 6.26
CA ARG A 582 32.20 30.51 6.82
C ARG A 582 31.19 29.45 6.44
N GLY A 583 31.55 28.66 5.45
CA GLY A 583 30.60 27.76 4.80
C GLY A 583 30.93 26.29 4.95
N VAL A 584 29.94 25.47 4.74
CA VAL A 584 30.06 24.02 4.61
C VAL A 584 29.33 23.55 3.38
N ASN A 585 29.86 22.54 2.67
CA ASN A 585 29.16 21.85 1.61
C ASN A 585 28.11 20.91 2.24
N TYR A 586 26.84 21.27 2.14
CA TYR A 586 25.76 20.46 2.68
C TYR A 586 25.22 19.52 1.61
N THR A 587 25.70 18.29 1.61
CA THR A 587 25.38 17.24 0.62
C THR A 587 24.43 16.17 1.14
N LYS A 588 24.01 16.26 2.42
CA LYS A 588 23.10 15.30 3.03
C LYS A 588 21.78 15.22 2.24
N GLY A 589 21.33 14.01 1.92
CA GLY A 589 20.13 13.79 1.14
C GLY A 589 20.27 13.87 -0.38
N HIS A 590 21.42 14.23 -0.91
CA HIS A 590 21.61 14.41 -2.37
C HIS A 590 21.35 13.13 -3.18
N ASN A 591 21.65 11.96 -2.61
CA ASN A 591 21.47 10.64 -3.22
C ASN A 591 20.43 9.77 -2.49
N TRP A 592 19.37 10.38 -1.95
CA TRP A 592 18.33 9.69 -1.19
C TRP A 592 17.70 8.47 -1.91
N ALA A 593 17.68 8.48 -3.24
CA ALA A 593 17.19 7.38 -4.05
C ALA A 593 18.19 6.22 -4.20
N ARG A 594 19.49 6.44 -3.83
CA ARG A 594 20.59 5.49 -4.01
C ARG A 594 21.29 5.20 -2.68
N ARG A 595 20.53 4.74 -1.66
CA ARG A 595 21.05 4.24 -0.35
C ARG A 595 21.52 5.28 0.67
N TYR A 596 21.39 6.57 0.42
CA TYR A 596 21.56 7.55 1.48
C TYR A 596 20.21 7.74 2.20
N PRO A 597 20.18 7.66 3.55
CA PRO A 597 18.95 7.86 4.28
C PRO A 597 18.41 9.26 3.97
N ALA A 598 17.11 9.31 3.64
CA ALA A 598 16.41 10.58 3.61
C ALA A 598 16.43 11.17 5.03
N PHE A 599 16.54 12.48 5.15
CA PHE A 599 16.52 13.15 6.44
C PHE A 599 15.22 13.95 6.62
N THR A 600 14.84 14.11 7.88
CA THR A 600 13.67 14.90 8.27
C THR A 600 14.05 16.35 8.46
N ARG A 601 13.03 17.23 8.48
CA ARG A 601 13.25 18.64 8.81
C ARG A 601 13.85 18.82 10.20
N GLN A 602 13.50 17.98 11.18
CA GLN A 602 14.07 18.06 12.53
C GLN A 602 15.57 17.80 12.54
N GLU A 603 16.03 16.78 11.80
CA GLU A 603 17.46 16.49 11.64
C GLU A 603 18.18 17.64 10.94
N LEU A 604 17.58 18.21 9.89
CA LEU A 604 18.13 19.39 9.21
C LEU A 604 18.26 20.60 10.14
N GLU A 605 17.23 20.90 10.92
CA GLU A 605 17.25 22.03 11.86
C GLU A 605 18.29 21.83 12.98
N GLU A 606 18.51 20.58 13.40
CA GLU A 606 19.56 20.24 14.36
C GLU A 606 20.95 20.38 13.75
N ASP A 607 21.17 19.84 12.53
CA ASP A 607 22.44 20.01 11.81
C ASP A 607 22.79 21.51 11.68
N LEU A 608 21.84 22.32 11.20
CA LEU A 608 22.05 23.76 11.03
C LEU A 608 22.31 24.48 12.37
N ARG A 609 21.68 24.05 13.46
CA ARG A 609 21.91 24.60 14.78
C ARG A 609 23.34 24.30 15.27
N GLN A 610 23.78 23.06 15.10
CA GLN A 610 25.15 22.67 15.45
C GLN A 610 26.19 23.43 14.60
N MET A 611 25.97 23.53 13.28
CA MET A 611 26.82 24.32 12.41
C MET A 611 26.94 25.79 12.86
N LYS A 612 25.81 26.40 13.21
CA LYS A 612 25.78 27.79 13.69
C LYS A 612 26.55 27.97 15.02
N GLN A 613 26.45 27.00 15.93
CA GLN A 613 27.23 27.01 17.19
C GLN A 613 28.73 26.93 16.96
N THR A 614 29.19 26.28 15.88
CA THR A 614 30.60 26.24 15.49
C THR A 614 31.05 27.47 14.68
N GLY A 615 30.17 28.44 14.48
CA GLY A 615 30.46 29.70 13.78
C GLY A 615 30.27 29.63 12.25
N ILE A 616 29.70 28.57 11.73
CA ILE A 616 29.30 28.45 10.32
C ILE A 616 28.08 29.34 10.10
N ASN A 617 28.12 30.19 9.07
CA ASN A 617 27.04 31.13 8.73
C ASN A 617 26.44 30.91 7.35
N THR A 618 27.01 30.02 6.55
CA THR A 618 26.60 29.77 5.17
C THR A 618 26.67 28.29 4.86
N ILE A 619 25.67 27.77 4.15
CA ILE A 619 25.77 26.44 3.55
C ILE A 619 25.85 26.55 2.04
N ARG A 620 26.62 25.67 1.40
CA ARG A 620 26.51 25.43 -0.03
C ARG A 620 25.57 24.29 -0.28
N HIS A 621 24.53 24.59 -1.04
CA HIS A 621 23.46 23.62 -1.36
C HIS A 621 23.36 23.44 -2.87
N PHE A 622 23.33 22.21 -3.34
CA PHE A 622 23.11 21.88 -4.75
C PHE A 622 21.62 21.61 -5.02
N GLY A 623 21.03 22.42 -5.90
CA GLY A 623 19.64 22.31 -6.34
C GLY A 623 19.50 22.55 -7.86
N PRO A 624 18.27 22.48 -8.38
CA PRO A 624 17.04 22.19 -7.65
C PRO A 624 16.95 20.73 -7.17
N GLY A 625 16.29 20.53 -6.03
CA GLY A 625 16.12 19.20 -5.45
C GLY A 625 14.92 19.10 -4.51
N ILE A 626 14.57 17.87 -4.16
CA ILE A 626 13.41 17.56 -3.29
C ILE A 626 13.47 18.24 -1.92
N TYR A 627 14.69 18.54 -1.44
CA TYR A 627 14.92 19.18 -0.14
C TYR A 627 14.99 20.71 -0.18
N ASP A 628 14.95 21.33 -1.37
CA ASP A 628 15.06 22.80 -1.51
C ASP A 628 14.11 23.56 -0.59
N TYR A 629 12.84 23.12 -0.57
CA TYR A 629 11.83 23.76 0.28
C TYR A 629 12.24 23.73 1.76
N ASN A 630 12.66 22.59 2.28
CA ASN A 630 13.05 22.42 3.67
C ASN A 630 14.35 23.17 3.98
N ILE A 631 15.37 23.06 3.13
CA ILE A 631 16.66 23.71 3.31
C ILE A 631 16.51 25.23 3.30
N LEU A 632 15.82 25.79 2.32
CA LEU A 632 15.60 27.23 2.24
C LEU A 632 14.72 27.77 3.36
N LYS A 633 13.73 26.97 3.85
CA LYS A 633 12.91 27.37 4.99
C LYS A 633 13.71 27.32 6.31
N ALA A 634 14.46 26.26 6.53
CA ALA A 634 15.24 26.08 7.76
C ALA A 634 16.39 27.08 7.86
N THR A 635 17.14 27.32 6.77
CA THR A 635 18.22 28.33 6.73
C THR A 635 17.70 29.73 6.96
N SER A 636 16.56 30.09 6.35
CA SER A 636 15.90 31.37 6.59
C SER A 636 15.49 31.55 8.06
N THR A 637 14.92 30.50 8.68
CA THR A 637 14.48 30.53 10.08
C THR A 637 15.66 30.70 11.05
N GLN A 638 16.79 30.07 10.75
CA GLN A 638 18.01 30.13 11.57
C GLN A 638 18.94 31.28 11.21
N SER A 639 18.57 32.13 10.28
CA SER A 639 19.41 33.25 9.79
C SER A 639 20.76 32.79 9.28
N MET A 640 20.78 31.70 8.51
CA MET A 640 21.94 31.21 7.79
C MET A 640 21.82 31.53 6.29
N ASN A 641 22.96 31.81 5.68
CA ASN A 641 23.02 32.09 4.25
C ASN A 641 23.12 30.79 3.43
N VAL A 642 22.70 30.89 2.17
CA VAL A 642 22.78 29.80 1.20
C VAL A 642 23.57 30.25 -0.02
N HIS A 643 24.68 29.58 -0.29
CA HIS A 643 25.37 29.61 -1.57
C HIS A 643 24.74 28.55 -2.47
N TYR A 644 23.81 28.96 -3.33
CA TYR A 644 23.00 28.03 -4.12
C TYR A 644 23.76 27.59 -5.36
N ALA A 645 24.02 26.30 -5.48
CA ALA A 645 24.82 25.72 -6.55
C ALA A 645 23.99 24.84 -7.48
N PHE A 646 24.27 24.92 -8.77
CA PHE A 646 23.68 24.06 -9.80
C PHE A 646 24.71 23.02 -10.24
N TRP A 647 24.31 21.74 -10.21
CA TRP A 647 25.14 20.66 -10.70
C TRP A 647 25.01 20.53 -12.22
N VAL A 648 26.13 20.50 -12.94
CA VAL A 648 26.17 20.28 -14.39
C VAL A 648 26.50 18.82 -14.67
N PRO A 649 25.59 18.00 -15.25
CA PRO A 649 25.85 16.62 -15.60
C PRO A 649 26.99 16.47 -16.61
N GLU A 650 27.75 15.36 -16.53
CA GLU A 650 28.92 15.13 -17.36
C GLU A 650 28.57 14.83 -18.84
N ASP A 651 27.38 14.33 -19.07
CA ASP A 651 26.82 13.97 -20.39
C ASP A 651 26.05 15.12 -21.06
N THR A 652 26.09 16.34 -20.50
CA THR A 652 25.42 17.51 -21.08
C THR A 652 25.99 17.87 -22.45
N ASP A 653 25.14 17.96 -23.48
CA ASP A 653 25.51 18.48 -24.79
C ASP A 653 25.36 20.00 -24.80
N PHE A 654 26.44 20.71 -24.56
CA PHE A 654 26.45 22.17 -24.47
C PHE A 654 26.21 22.86 -25.81
N ALA A 655 26.33 22.14 -26.95
CA ALA A 655 26.07 22.68 -28.26
C ALA A 655 24.58 22.73 -28.60
N ASP A 656 23.82 21.76 -28.04
CA ASP A 656 22.39 21.57 -28.34
C ASP A 656 21.47 21.85 -27.11
N ASP A 657 21.98 22.49 -26.06
CA ASP A 657 21.21 22.90 -24.87
C ASP A 657 20.31 24.13 -25.18
N GLN A 658 19.50 24.01 -26.19
CA GLN A 658 18.51 25.03 -26.62
C GLN A 658 17.10 24.41 -26.73
N GLY A 659 16.96 23.11 -26.44
CA GLY A 659 15.70 22.40 -26.54
C GLY A 659 14.75 22.67 -25.35
N PHE A 660 13.49 22.29 -25.50
CA PHE A 660 12.51 22.33 -24.40
C PHE A 660 12.94 21.49 -23.21
N GLY A 661 12.99 22.10 -22.02
CA GLY A 661 13.46 21.44 -20.79
C GLY A 661 14.98 21.31 -20.70
N SER A 662 15.73 22.20 -21.35
CA SER A 662 17.19 22.25 -21.27
C SER A 662 17.67 22.56 -19.85
N LEU A 663 18.93 22.19 -19.55
CA LEU A 663 19.56 22.53 -18.28
C LEU A 663 19.61 24.05 -18.04
N SER A 664 19.79 24.83 -19.10
CA SER A 664 19.75 26.29 -19.01
C SER A 664 18.40 26.81 -18.56
N ASP A 665 17.31 26.27 -19.12
CA ASP A 665 15.94 26.66 -18.76
C ASP A 665 15.63 26.31 -17.31
N GLU A 666 16.00 25.11 -16.86
CA GLU A 666 15.83 24.68 -15.46
C GLU A 666 16.55 25.60 -14.47
N ILE A 667 17.79 25.96 -14.78
CA ILE A 667 18.58 26.89 -13.95
C ILE A 667 17.94 28.28 -13.94
N LEU A 668 17.57 28.83 -15.09
CA LEU A 668 16.95 30.17 -15.18
C LEU A 668 15.59 30.23 -14.50
N GLU A 669 14.75 29.21 -14.66
CA GLU A 669 13.47 29.12 -13.95
C GLU A 669 13.68 29.04 -12.42
N THR A 670 14.65 28.25 -11.96
CA THR A 670 15.00 28.16 -10.53
C THR A 670 15.47 29.52 -9.99
N VAL A 671 16.34 30.23 -10.70
CA VAL A 671 16.77 31.57 -10.31
C VAL A 671 15.61 32.55 -10.26
N ALA A 672 14.74 32.53 -11.27
CA ALA A 672 13.55 33.38 -11.31
C ALA A 672 12.60 33.12 -10.13
N ALA A 673 12.40 31.84 -9.76
CA ALA A 673 11.56 31.44 -8.64
C ALA A 673 12.17 31.82 -7.26
N LEU A 674 13.49 31.75 -7.13
CA LEU A 674 14.18 31.88 -5.86
C LEU A 674 14.81 33.28 -5.62
N LYS A 675 14.91 34.15 -6.61
CA LYS A 675 15.52 35.48 -6.47
C LYS A 675 14.95 36.37 -5.36
N GLY A 676 13.70 36.12 -4.95
CA GLY A 676 13.05 36.81 -3.84
C GLY A 676 13.54 36.39 -2.44
N LYS A 677 14.30 35.30 -2.33
CA LYS A 677 14.81 34.76 -1.05
C LYS A 677 16.08 35.47 -0.62
N LYS A 678 15.99 36.36 0.36
CA LYS A 678 17.11 37.22 0.78
C LYS A 678 18.35 36.50 1.33
N HIS A 679 18.14 35.30 1.91
CA HIS A 679 19.23 34.49 2.48
C HIS A 679 20.03 33.67 1.44
N ILE A 680 19.55 33.58 0.20
CA ILE A 680 20.41 33.12 -0.91
C ILE A 680 21.36 34.29 -1.24
N VAL A 681 22.65 34.04 -1.06
CA VAL A 681 23.65 35.10 -1.19
C VAL A 681 24.38 35.09 -2.53
N SER A 682 24.36 33.99 -3.25
CA SER A 682 25.05 33.85 -4.55
C SER A 682 24.53 32.65 -5.32
N TRP A 683 24.74 32.69 -6.64
CA TRP A 683 24.46 31.58 -7.56
C TRP A 683 25.78 30.96 -8.03
N SER A 684 25.91 29.65 -7.91
CA SER A 684 27.13 28.94 -8.33
C SER A 684 26.79 27.95 -9.45
N ILE A 685 27.53 28.04 -10.56
CA ILE A 685 27.53 26.94 -11.53
C ILE A 685 28.58 25.95 -11.06
N GLY A 686 28.11 24.93 -10.32
CA GLY A 686 28.96 24.02 -9.58
C GLY A 686 29.55 22.92 -10.45
N ASN A 687 30.54 22.23 -9.90
CA ASN A 687 31.45 21.24 -10.46
C ASN A 687 32.43 21.74 -11.57
N PRO A 688 33.69 21.26 -11.54
CA PRO A 688 34.74 21.71 -12.47
C PRO A 688 34.61 21.03 -13.85
N VAL A 689 33.60 21.38 -14.64
CA VAL A 689 33.25 20.73 -15.93
C VAL A 689 34.41 20.79 -16.94
N ILE A 690 35.06 21.93 -17.06
CA ILE A 690 36.08 22.13 -18.11
C ILE A 690 37.26 21.17 -17.94
N GLN A 691 37.67 20.91 -16.71
CA GLN A 691 38.77 19.94 -16.42
C GLN A 691 38.27 18.49 -16.47
N LYS A 692 36.96 18.24 -16.21
CA LYS A 692 36.36 16.90 -16.39
C LYS A 692 36.31 16.52 -17.85
N LEU A 693 35.95 17.44 -18.75
CA LEU A 693 35.99 17.21 -20.20
C LEU A 693 37.39 16.77 -20.67
N ALA A 694 38.47 17.31 -20.07
CA ALA A 694 39.83 16.89 -20.38
C ALA A 694 40.19 15.46 -19.94
N LYS A 695 39.42 14.85 -19.03
CA LYS A 695 39.62 13.45 -18.62
C LYS A 695 38.98 12.45 -19.59
N THR A 696 37.93 12.88 -20.31
CA THR A 696 37.12 12.01 -21.17
C THR A 696 37.35 12.21 -22.67
N HIS A 697 37.92 13.37 -23.05
CA HIS A 697 38.12 13.75 -24.46
C HIS A 697 39.57 14.25 -24.68
N SER A 698 40.06 14.22 -25.92
CA SER A 698 41.41 14.67 -26.27
C SER A 698 41.42 15.34 -27.66
N GLY A 699 42.50 16.09 -27.95
CA GLY A 699 42.72 16.71 -29.23
C GLY A 699 41.65 17.73 -29.67
N ASN A 700 41.26 17.71 -30.95
CA ASN A 700 40.27 18.63 -31.48
C ASN A 700 38.90 18.50 -30.86
N GLU A 701 38.50 17.29 -30.48
CA GLU A 701 37.21 17.05 -29.84
C GLU A 701 37.11 17.77 -28.49
N LEU A 702 38.16 17.65 -27.67
CA LEU A 702 38.27 18.38 -26.40
C LEU A 702 38.13 19.88 -26.58
N THR A 703 38.82 20.44 -27.57
CA THR A 703 38.79 21.88 -27.85
C THR A 703 37.40 22.34 -28.23
N ILE A 704 36.70 21.57 -29.07
CA ILE A 704 35.33 21.86 -29.48
C ILE A 704 34.38 21.84 -28.27
N LYS A 705 34.47 20.79 -27.45
CA LYS A 705 33.59 20.64 -26.27
C LYS A 705 33.87 21.69 -25.19
N GLN A 706 35.14 22.03 -24.97
CA GLN A 706 35.49 23.11 -24.03
C GLN A 706 34.98 24.47 -24.50
N LYS A 707 35.08 24.76 -25.81
CA LYS A 707 34.52 25.97 -26.38
C LYS A 707 33.00 26.01 -26.26
N ALA A 708 32.31 24.91 -26.60
CA ALA A 708 30.86 24.82 -26.46
C ALA A 708 30.42 25.06 -25.02
N TYR A 709 31.12 24.48 -24.02
CA TYR A 709 30.88 24.74 -22.61
C TYR A 709 31.05 26.21 -22.22
N LEU A 710 32.15 26.87 -22.65
CA LEU A 710 32.39 28.28 -22.35
C LEU A 710 31.33 29.19 -22.97
N ASP A 711 30.94 28.93 -24.21
CA ASP A 711 29.87 29.69 -24.89
C ASP A 711 28.51 29.48 -24.23
N TRP A 712 28.20 28.24 -23.81
CA TRP A 712 27.01 27.93 -23.02
C TRP A 712 27.02 28.65 -21.67
N LEU A 713 28.12 28.56 -20.92
CA LEU A 713 28.28 29.20 -19.63
C LEU A 713 28.14 30.72 -19.72
N ALA A 714 28.69 31.34 -20.77
CA ALA A 714 28.56 32.78 -21.03
C ALA A 714 27.10 33.21 -21.22
N ARG A 715 26.33 32.42 -21.99
CA ARG A 715 24.89 32.67 -22.18
C ARG A 715 24.13 32.52 -20.88
N LEU A 716 24.41 31.47 -20.13
CA LEU A 716 23.74 31.17 -18.86
C LEU A 716 24.01 32.25 -17.80
N VAL A 717 25.29 32.66 -17.61
CA VAL A 717 25.67 33.73 -16.67
C VAL A 717 24.99 35.04 -17.02
N LYS A 718 24.91 35.36 -18.31
CA LYS A 718 24.19 36.57 -18.82
C LYS A 718 22.68 36.47 -18.48
N GLY A 719 22.09 35.30 -18.65
CA GLY A 719 20.67 35.05 -18.32
C GLY A 719 20.41 35.18 -16.81
N ILE A 720 21.26 34.60 -15.97
CA ILE A 720 21.15 34.72 -14.50
C ILE A 720 21.28 36.21 -14.09
N LYS A 721 22.27 36.93 -14.61
CA LYS A 721 22.46 38.37 -14.33
C LYS A 721 21.31 39.25 -14.81
N ALA A 722 20.63 38.89 -15.87
CA ALA A 722 19.43 39.58 -16.32
C ALA A 722 18.23 39.38 -15.37
N LEU A 723 18.12 38.18 -14.74
CA LEU A 723 17.08 37.86 -13.78
C LEU A 723 17.35 38.38 -12.39
N ASP A 724 18.62 38.33 -11.96
CA ASP A 724 19.11 38.76 -10.65
C ASP A 724 20.46 39.44 -10.74
N PRO A 725 20.48 40.78 -11.00
CA PRO A 725 21.72 41.56 -11.19
C PRO A 725 22.46 41.82 -9.87
N THR A 726 21.82 41.57 -8.73
CA THR A 726 22.34 41.95 -7.42
C THR A 726 23.25 40.91 -6.79
N ARG A 727 23.03 39.61 -7.06
CA ARG A 727 23.82 38.53 -6.50
C ARG A 727 25.00 38.15 -7.38
N PRO A 728 26.15 37.82 -6.76
CA PRO A 728 27.29 37.30 -7.51
C PRO A 728 26.99 35.94 -8.11
N VAL A 729 27.53 35.71 -9.33
CA VAL A 729 27.51 34.43 -10.03
C VAL A 729 28.91 33.86 -10.03
N THR A 730 29.06 32.61 -9.62
CA THR A 730 30.35 31.92 -9.54
C THR A 730 30.37 30.67 -10.44
N ALA A 731 31.58 30.28 -10.88
CA ALA A 731 31.80 29.02 -11.58
C ALA A 731 32.94 28.25 -10.91
N ASP A 732 32.82 26.92 -10.87
CA ASP A 732 33.82 26.08 -10.20
C ASP A 732 34.94 25.65 -11.14
N VAL A 733 36.17 25.63 -10.59
CA VAL A 733 37.34 25.06 -11.21
C VAL A 733 38.06 24.15 -10.22
N GLN A 734 38.59 23.03 -10.68
CA GLN A 734 39.47 22.20 -9.87
C GLN A 734 40.86 22.85 -9.79
N PHE A 735 41.39 22.90 -8.59
CA PHE A 735 42.70 23.48 -8.37
C PHE A 735 43.80 22.53 -8.89
N THR A 736 44.56 23.03 -9.90
CA THR A 736 45.71 22.34 -10.53
C THR A 736 46.77 23.37 -10.88
N LEU A 737 47.94 22.95 -11.36
CA LEU A 737 49.02 23.84 -11.82
C LEU A 737 48.57 24.74 -12.99
N GLU A 738 47.57 24.31 -13.76
CA GLU A 738 47.02 25.03 -14.93
C GLU A 738 45.85 25.97 -14.55
N THR A 739 45.44 25.99 -13.29
CA THR A 739 44.31 26.80 -12.83
C THR A 739 44.45 28.30 -13.11
N PRO A 740 45.64 28.94 -12.97
CA PRO A 740 45.81 30.36 -13.28
C PRO A 740 45.44 30.66 -14.72
N ASP A 741 45.92 29.86 -15.66
CA ASP A 741 45.67 30.07 -17.11
C ASP A 741 44.19 29.84 -17.44
N LEU A 742 43.62 28.82 -16.84
CA LEU A 742 42.19 28.49 -17.01
C LEU A 742 41.29 29.59 -16.47
N VAL A 743 41.55 30.12 -15.28
CA VAL A 743 40.77 31.22 -14.69
C VAL A 743 40.89 32.49 -15.51
N ASN A 744 42.11 32.80 -16.00
CA ASN A 744 42.31 33.93 -16.90
C ASN A 744 41.57 33.76 -18.21
N LEU A 745 41.58 32.57 -18.82
CA LEU A 745 40.81 32.24 -20.01
C LEU A 745 39.30 32.40 -19.78
N MET A 746 38.78 31.80 -18.71
CA MET A 746 37.35 31.88 -18.37
C MET A 746 36.92 33.34 -18.10
N HIS A 747 37.73 34.12 -17.37
CA HIS A 747 37.41 35.51 -17.08
C HIS A 747 37.46 36.40 -18.34
N THR A 748 38.40 36.12 -19.23
CA THR A 748 38.49 36.85 -20.51
C THR A 748 37.26 36.52 -21.40
N HIS A 749 36.85 35.29 -21.41
CA HIS A 749 35.69 34.84 -22.21
C HIS A 749 34.34 35.23 -21.58
N ILE A 750 34.26 35.24 -20.25
CA ILE A 750 33.02 35.50 -19.48
C ILE A 750 33.32 36.53 -18.37
N PRO A 751 33.44 37.81 -18.70
CA PRO A 751 33.75 38.87 -17.71
C PRO A 751 32.63 39.03 -16.64
N ALA A 752 31.45 38.47 -16.87
CA ALA A 752 30.32 38.55 -15.98
C ALA A 752 30.36 37.57 -14.80
N ILE A 753 31.34 36.65 -14.78
CA ILE A 753 31.62 35.81 -13.57
C ILE A 753 32.26 36.71 -12.50
N ASP A 754 31.62 36.75 -11.33
CA ASP A 754 32.07 37.60 -10.23
C ASP A 754 33.17 36.93 -9.38
N ALA A 755 33.16 35.59 -9.28
CA ALA A 755 34.16 34.84 -8.54
C ALA A 755 34.30 33.40 -9.04
N PHE A 756 35.40 32.75 -8.72
CA PHE A 756 35.63 31.33 -9.04
C PHE A 756 35.61 30.47 -7.78
N GLY A 757 34.92 29.33 -7.83
CA GLY A 757 34.97 28.31 -6.79
C GLY A 757 36.17 27.38 -7.01
N MET A 758 37.14 27.40 -6.12
CA MET A 758 38.35 26.56 -6.19
C MET A 758 38.12 25.24 -5.45
N VAL A 759 37.92 24.13 -6.17
CA VAL A 759 37.82 22.79 -5.58
C VAL A 759 39.24 22.25 -5.32
N ILE A 760 39.62 22.13 -4.07
CA ILE A 760 40.95 21.74 -3.65
C ILE A 760 40.91 20.30 -3.14
N SER A 761 41.56 19.38 -3.87
CA SER A 761 41.53 17.93 -3.59
C SER A 761 42.89 17.32 -3.30
N ASP A 762 43.99 18.08 -3.38
CA ASP A 762 45.38 17.60 -3.19
C ASP A 762 46.13 18.43 -2.14
N THR A 763 46.76 17.73 -1.20
CA THR A 763 47.50 18.32 -0.08
C THR A 763 48.91 18.88 -0.45
N LYS A 764 49.36 18.73 -1.71
CA LYS A 764 50.72 19.05 -2.14
C LYS A 764 50.85 20.37 -2.91
N THR A 765 49.80 21.16 -3.07
CA THR A 765 49.87 22.36 -3.89
C THR A 765 50.54 23.54 -3.18
N PRO A 766 51.56 24.16 -3.76
CA PRO A 766 52.29 25.27 -3.13
C PRO A 766 51.42 26.52 -2.99
N LYS A 767 51.50 27.20 -1.86
CA LYS A 767 50.92 28.48 -1.55
C LYS A 767 51.22 29.55 -2.62
N ALA A 768 52.42 29.48 -3.20
CA ALA A 768 52.88 30.37 -4.28
C ALA A 768 51.97 30.38 -5.53
N ILE A 769 51.23 29.28 -5.80
CA ILE A 769 50.32 29.21 -6.94
C ILE A 769 49.00 29.96 -6.62
N LEU A 770 48.51 29.88 -5.40
CA LEU A 770 47.39 30.68 -4.94
C LEU A 770 47.64 32.17 -5.03
N ASP A 771 48.88 32.57 -4.69
CA ASP A 771 49.31 33.97 -4.76
C ASP A 771 49.50 34.48 -6.22
N SER A 772 49.72 33.56 -7.19
CA SER A 772 49.85 33.88 -8.62
C SER A 772 48.54 34.04 -9.38
N ILE A 773 47.42 33.62 -8.81
CA ILE A 773 46.13 33.77 -9.43
C ILE A 773 45.68 35.23 -9.31
N ASN A 774 45.85 35.99 -10.39
CA ASN A 774 45.31 37.34 -10.52
C ASN A 774 43.76 37.40 -10.60
N ALA A 775 43.07 36.32 -10.32
CA ALA A 775 41.65 36.30 -10.25
C ALA A 775 41.17 37.14 -9.06
N ARG A 776 40.30 38.08 -9.35
CA ARG A 776 39.86 39.13 -8.44
C ARG A 776 39.11 38.65 -7.23
N SER A 777 38.57 37.42 -7.26
CA SER A 777 37.89 36.81 -6.13
C SER A 777 37.77 35.29 -6.33
N PHE A 778 38.11 34.52 -5.32
CA PHE A 778 37.88 33.09 -5.31
C PHE A 778 37.30 32.63 -3.97
N ILE A 779 36.57 31.53 -4.01
CA ILE A 779 36.00 30.82 -2.87
C ILE A 779 36.69 29.47 -2.83
N SER A 780 37.26 29.12 -1.69
CA SER A 780 37.94 27.82 -1.53
C SER A 780 36.92 26.74 -1.07
N TYR A 781 36.85 25.63 -1.78
CA TYR A 781 36.16 24.41 -1.37
C TYR A 781 37.22 23.38 -1.01
N VAL A 782 37.30 23.04 0.28
CA VAL A 782 38.33 22.15 0.80
C VAL A 782 37.71 20.80 1.11
N THR A 783 38.30 19.71 0.61
CA THR A 783 37.77 18.35 0.77
C THR A 783 38.45 17.55 1.87
N GLU A 784 39.57 18.04 2.47
CA GLU A 784 40.35 17.33 3.51
C GLU A 784 40.84 18.27 4.62
N ASP A 785 40.83 17.80 5.87
CA ASP A 785 41.24 18.53 7.08
C ASP A 785 42.67 19.07 7.07
N ALA A 786 43.59 18.39 6.38
CA ALA A 786 45.00 18.79 6.31
C ALA A 786 45.23 20.12 5.57
N TRP A 787 44.29 20.55 4.77
CA TRP A 787 44.36 21.76 3.96
C TRP A 787 43.92 23.02 4.69
N LEU A 788 43.06 22.88 5.70
CA LEU A 788 42.53 24.00 6.48
C LEU A 788 43.66 24.86 7.09
N GLN A 789 44.77 24.24 7.46
CA GLN A 789 45.91 24.96 8.00
C GLN A 789 46.71 25.75 6.94
N GLN A 790 46.75 25.30 5.67
CA GLN A 790 47.51 25.94 4.60
C GLN A 790 46.75 27.03 3.85
N VAL A 791 45.43 26.93 3.80
CA VAL A 791 44.54 27.88 3.10
C VAL A 791 44.17 29.08 3.98
N GLN A 792 44.62 29.10 5.25
CA GLN A 792 44.39 30.20 6.18
C GLN A 792 45.00 31.52 5.62
N GLY A 793 44.14 32.41 5.21
CA GLY A 793 44.52 33.72 4.72
C GLY A 793 44.47 33.94 3.19
N SER A 794 44.08 32.97 2.39
CA SER A 794 44.17 33.03 0.91
C SER A 794 42.87 33.28 0.15
N GLY A 795 41.79 33.77 0.78
CA GLY A 795 40.56 34.15 0.03
C GLY A 795 39.43 34.68 0.91
N PRO A 796 38.43 35.32 0.28
CA PRO A 796 37.34 35.97 1.01
C PRO A 796 36.27 35.03 1.58
N GLY A 797 36.26 33.74 1.21
CA GLY A 797 35.30 32.76 1.74
C GLY A 797 35.84 31.33 1.68
N VAL A 798 35.58 30.55 2.74
CA VAL A 798 36.01 29.13 2.84
C VAL A 798 34.78 28.27 3.08
N PHE A 799 34.62 27.22 2.28
CA PHE A 799 33.65 26.15 2.45
C PHE A 799 34.42 24.83 2.73
N ILE A 800 33.98 24.10 3.74
CA ILE A 800 34.51 22.82 4.14
C ILE A 800 33.59 21.69 3.65
#